data_bcf533e6a3abc89e24d0a6a25011e073
#
_entry.id   bcf533e6a3abc89e24d0a6a25011e073
#
_cell.length_a   1.000
_cell.length_b   1.000
_cell.length_c   1.000
_cell.angle_alpha   90.00
_cell.angle_beta   90.00
_cell.angle_gamma   90.00
#
_symmetry.space_group_name_H-M   'P 1'
#
loop_
_entity.id
_entity.type
_entity.pdbx_description
1 polymer ?
#
loop_
_entity_poly.entity_id
_entity_poly.type
_entity_poly.pdbx_seq_one_letter_code
_entity_poly.pdbx_strand_id
1 'polypeptide(L)'
;MVVDEAHQPLIGAEVYWENTEIGVSTDEQGNFTLKNTPDSHALVVKYVGYQTKTIKVTGQAPLHIQLAPEADLDEVVVTQKRAKVMKSQFQVANIQTMSSGELLKAACCNLSESFSTNPSIDVNFSDAVTGNKQIKMLGLTSPYILMAEENIPAMRGASQAYGLSFVPGTWIESIQITKGAGSVINGYESISGQINYEIEKPMNTSPFFLNLYASGDKRYEINAHTNKRLSDKWATTLLAHGNVRQEKSDHNNDGFIDSPLGNQINLLNRWQYTNHEKGWVGFLNLNYMKDDRQAGEMRFDRLTDKLTRNAWGSEVNSERWGVTNKIGYVFPEMPYKSFGFQNSFLSHKQNSYFGLNQYDIHQKSWYGNFIYNSIIGNAKHKFATGLNGSYDDYDEELALPYAYNDFSRVDRQMGAFFEYTYDNQSNFSVVAGLRADSHNHLGYFITPRLHLRYNPWENATFRLSAGRGKRAANVIAENQQFLASNRQFILRSDGGKLYGFNPEIAWNYGASFLQTFKVLGKNAEVSVDFYRTDFSNQVVADVDHSAQQVLFYNLNGKSFANSLQADFSISPAKGLDVKAAYKYYDVETTFTKGLMEKTLTPKQRWFANVAYETEDNHENNHSQWKFDVTFNWLGEQRLPDTSANPLPYQMEAYAPAFATLNAQVTKVFSKRLEVYVGGENLTNYKQKNGIVAANAPFGAYFDSTMQYAPAFGAMYYAGLRFKLTTDK
;
A
#
# COMPACT_ATOMS: atom_id res chain seq x y z
N MET A 1 -13.14 -3.43 -36.26
CA MET A 1 -14.37 -3.78 -35.55
C MET A 1 -14.12 -4.99 -34.66
N VAL A 2 -14.63 -4.98 -33.44
CA VAL A 2 -14.54 -6.09 -32.49
C VAL A 2 -15.94 -6.63 -32.22
N VAL A 3 -16.13 -7.94 -32.34
CA VAL A 3 -17.43 -8.62 -32.21
C VAL A 3 -17.26 -9.89 -31.35
N ASP A 4 -18.37 -10.41 -30.82
CA ASP A 4 -18.45 -11.74 -30.23
C ASP A 4 -18.64 -12.87 -31.25
N GLU A 5 -18.82 -14.11 -30.79
CA GLU A 5 -19.08 -15.27 -31.65
C GLU A 5 -20.44 -15.21 -32.36
N ALA A 6 -21.39 -14.46 -31.82
CA ALA A 6 -22.70 -14.21 -32.43
C ALA A 6 -22.69 -12.98 -33.37
N HIS A 7 -21.47 -12.44 -33.67
CA HIS A 7 -21.28 -11.22 -34.49
C HIS A 7 -21.93 -9.94 -33.87
N GLN A 8 -22.20 -9.93 -32.56
CA GLN A 8 -22.64 -8.73 -31.86
C GLN A 8 -21.47 -7.80 -31.56
N PRO A 9 -21.56 -6.49 -31.73
CA PRO A 9 -20.48 -5.55 -31.46
C PRO A 9 -20.14 -5.50 -29.97
N LEU A 10 -18.87 -5.60 -29.67
CA LEU A 10 -18.36 -5.47 -28.31
C LEU A 10 -17.99 -4.01 -28.02
N ILE A 11 -18.86 -3.33 -27.30
CA ILE A 11 -18.77 -1.89 -26.99
C ILE A 11 -17.81 -1.69 -25.81
N GLY A 12 -16.79 -0.84 -25.98
CA GLY A 12 -15.84 -0.55 -24.93
C GLY A 12 -14.73 -1.62 -24.76
N ALA A 13 -14.55 -2.50 -25.76
CA ALA A 13 -13.40 -3.39 -25.79
C ALA A 13 -12.11 -2.58 -25.92
N GLU A 14 -11.12 -2.90 -25.12
CA GLU A 14 -9.81 -2.26 -25.15
C GLU A 14 -9.00 -2.83 -26.32
N VAL A 15 -8.50 -1.97 -27.19
CA VAL A 15 -7.68 -2.33 -28.36
C VAL A 15 -6.38 -1.54 -28.27
N TYR A 16 -5.25 -2.20 -28.13
CA TYR A 16 -3.96 -1.54 -27.97
C TYR A 16 -2.81 -2.31 -28.63
N TRP A 17 -1.73 -1.58 -28.97
CA TRP A 17 -0.55 -2.21 -29.52
C TRP A 17 0.23 -2.94 -28.44
N GLU A 18 0.61 -4.18 -28.71
CA GLU A 18 1.36 -5.03 -27.79
C GLU A 18 2.67 -4.36 -27.37
N ASN A 19 3.00 -4.41 -26.06
CA ASN A 19 4.16 -3.75 -25.45
C ASN A 19 4.17 -2.22 -25.59
N THR A 20 3.02 -1.59 -25.90
CA THR A 20 2.86 -0.15 -25.91
C THR A 20 1.67 0.24 -25.04
N GLU A 21 1.56 1.51 -24.75
CA GLU A 21 0.39 2.08 -24.08
C GLU A 21 -0.51 2.84 -25.06
N ILE A 22 -0.36 2.58 -26.36
CA ILE A 22 -1.16 3.18 -27.42
C ILE A 22 -2.39 2.29 -27.67
N GLY A 23 -3.55 2.75 -27.27
CA GLY A 23 -4.80 2.01 -27.41
C GLY A 23 -6.04 2.90 -27.46
N VAL A 24 -7.15 2.29 -27.78
CA VAL A 24 -8.48 2.91 -27.83
C VAL A 24 -9.52 1.91 -27.35
N SER A 25 -10.72 2.39 -26.99
CA SER A 25 -11.87 1.52 -26.75
C SER A 25 -12.80 1.55 -27.97
N THR A 26 -13.47 0.43 -28.24
CA THR A 26 -14.47 0.33 -29.34
C THR A 26 -15.70 1.18 -29.07
N ASP A 27 -16.29 1.71 -30.13
CA ASP A 27 -17.55 2.45 -30.10
C ASP A 27 -18.80 1.52 -30.00
N GLU A 28 -19.99 2.09 -30.10
CA GLU A 28 -21.28 1.37 -29.99
C GLU A 28 -21.50 0.33 -31.10
N GLN A 29 -20.84 0.47 -32.22
CA GLN A 29 -20.86 -0.45 -33.34
C GLN A 29 -19.65 -1.43 -33.27
N GLY A 30 -18.88 -1.43 -32.18
CA GLY A 30 -17.68 -2.23 -32.02
C GLY A 30 -16.52 -1.77 -32.90
N ASN A 31 -16.59 -0.58 -33.52
CA ASN A 31 -15.51 -0.07 -34.34
C ASN A 31 -14.42 0.62 -33.48
N PHE A 32 -13.23 0.61 -34.00
CA PHE A 32 -12.08 1.35 -33.42
C PHE A 32 -11.20 1.90 -34.54
N THR A 33 -10.52 2.99 -34.26
CA THR A 33 -9.46 3.55 -35.10
C THR A 33 -8.23 3.76 -34.25
N LEU A 34 -7.17 3.06 -34.57
CA LEU A 34 -5.90 3.12 -33.86
C LEU A 34 -4.79 3.48 -34.83
N LYS A 35 -3.99 4.50 -34.50
CA LYS A 35 -2.82 4.88 -35.32
C LYS A 35 -1.80 3.75 -35.30
N ASN A 36 -1.23 3.46 -36.48
CA ASN A 36 -0.14 2.50 -36.58
C ASN A 36 1.11 3.02 -35.85
N THR A 37 1.84 2.12 -35.21
CA THR A 37 3.09 2.45 -34.52
C THR A 37 4.23 1.59 -35.09
N PRO A 38 5.42 2.17 -35.31
CA PRO A 38 6.59 1.38 -35.70
C PRO A 38 7.10 0.44 -34.60
N ASP A 39 6.62 0.62 -33.36
CA ASP A 39 7.11 -0.07 -32.16
C ASP A 39 6.45 -1.40 -31.91
N SER A 40 5.31 -1.70 -32.55
CA SER A 40 4.63 -2.99 -32.43
C SER A 40 3.87 -3.32 -33.72
N HIS A 41 3.90 -4.57 -34.10
CA HIS A 41 3.06 -5.13 -35.19
C HIS A 41 1.99 -6.07 -34.66
N ALA A 42 1.84 -6.19 -33.34
CA ALA A 42 0.83 -7.04 -32.71
C ALA A 42 -0.19 -6.17 -31.97
N LEU A 43 -1.47 -6.38 -32.27
CA LEU A 43 -2.61 -5.70 -31.69
C LEU A 43 -3.25 -6.61 -30.63
N VAL A 44 -3.38 -6.13 -29.42
CA VAL A 44 -4.05 -6.84 -28.32
C VAL A 44 -5.46 -6.28 -28.17
N VAL A 45 -6.44 -7.18 -28.12
CA VAL A 45 -7.84 -6.84 -27.87
C VAL A 45 -8.31 -7.56 -26.62
N LYS A 46 -8.83 -6.78 -25.67
CA LYS A 46 -9.29 -7.26 -24.38
C LYS A 46 -10.70 -6.76 -24.09
N TYR A 47 -11.53 -7.64 -23.56
CA TYR A 47 -12.86 -7.30 -23.10
C TYR A 47 -13.24 -8.17 -21.90
N VAL A 48 -13.98 -7.61 -20.95
CA VAL A 48 -14.37 -8.31 -19.72
C VAL A 48 -15.26 -9.50 -20.06
N GLY A 49 -14.88 -10.70 -19.63
CA GLY A 49 -15.61 -11.95 -19.93
C GLY A 49 -15.25 -12.60 -21.26
N TYR A 50 -14.26 -12.08 -21.99
CA TYR A 50 -13.78 -12.62 -23.26
C TYR A 50 -12.28 -12.87 -23.23
N GLN A 51 -11.84 -13.85 -24.04
CA GLN A 51 -10.43 -14.17 -24.20
C GLN A 51 -9.68 -12.98 -24.79
N THR A 52 -8.56 -12.62 -24.18
CA THR A 52 -7.66 -11.61 -24.75
C THR A 52 -7.06 -12.16 -26.04
N LYS A 53 -7.23 -11.46 -27.16
CA LYS A 53 -6.74 -11.87 -28.47
C LYS A 53 -5.62 -10.96 -28.95
N THR A 54 -4.48 -11.57 -29.33
CA THR A 54 -3.36 -10.86 -29.95
C THR A 54 -3.29 -11.18 -31.44
N ILE A 55 -3.23 -10.14 -32.29
CA ILE A 55 -3.29 -10.27 -33.75
C ILE A 55 -2.09 -9.55 -34.34
N LYS A 56 -1.33 -10.21 -35.22
CA LYS A 56 -0.28 -9.56 -36.01
C LYS A 56 -0.90 -8.76 -37.14
N VAL A 57 -0.62 -7.47 -37.19
CA VAL A 57 -1.12 -6.56 -38.21
C VAL A 57 -0.03 -6.36 -39.26
N THR A 58 -0.30 -6.79 -40.50
CA THR A 58 0.64 -6.74 -41.60
C THR A 58 0.27 -5.73 -42.70
N GLY A 59 -0.76 -4.90 -42.48
CA GLY A 59 -1.24 -3.94 -43.48
C GLY A 59 -2.22 -2.91 -42.92
N GLN A 60 -2.76 -2.06 -43.80
CA GLN A 60 -3.77 -1.02 -43.46
C GLN A 60 -5.23 -1.44 -43.76
N ALA A 61 -5.51 -2.74 -43.91
CA ALA A 61 -6.84 -3.23 -44.17
C ALA A 61 -7.74 -3.14 -42.93
N PRO A 62 -9.06 -2.92 -43.05
CA PRO A 62 -9.99 -2.98 -41.95
C PRO A 62 -9.92 -4.34 -41.24
N LEU A 63 -9.73 -4.33 -39.94
CA LEU A 63 -9.66 -5.54 -39.14
C LEU A 63 -11.02 -5.90 -38.57
N HIS A 64 -11.46 -7.14 -38.77
CA HIS A 64 -12.60 -7.73 -38.09
C HIS A 64 -12.06 -8.73 -37.05
N ILE A 65 -12.32 -8.43 -35.79
CA ILE A 65 -11.76 -9.20 -34.67
C ILE A 65 -12.91 -9.82 -33.89
N GLN A 66 -12.97 -11.10 -33.90
CA GLN A 66 -13.93 -11.87 -33.13
C GLN A 66 -13.26 -12.34 -31.84
N LEU A 67 -13.88 -12.01 -30.69
CA LEU A 67 -13.47 -12.53 -29.39
C LEU A 67 -14.37 -13.70 -29.02
N ALA A 68 -13.76 -14.77 -28.50
CA ALA A 68 -14.48 -15.89 -27.90
C ALA A 68 -14.76 -15.56 -26.42
N PRO A 69 -15.91 -15.97 -25.85
CA PRO A 69 -16.09 -15.98 -24.42
C PRO A 69 -14.97 -16.71 -23.74
N GLU A 70 -14.60 -16.31 -22.54
CA GLU A 70 -13.54 -16.96 -21.75
C GLU A 70 -14.06 -18.31 -21.21
N ALA A 71 -14.22 -19.28 -22.12
CA ALA A 71 -14.50 -20.67 -21.80
C ALA A 71 -13.18 -21.44 -21.93
N ASP A 72 -12.81 -22.18 -20.89
CA ASP A 72 -11.63 -23.04 -20.74
C ASP A 72 -10.49 -22.81 -21.72
N LEU A 73 -9.46 -22.16 -21.22
CA LEU A 73 -8.21 -21.96 -21.93
C LEU A 73 -7.27 -23.14 -21.73
N ASP A 74 -6.91 -23.79 -22.82
CA ASP A 74 -5.54 -24.26 -22.97
C ASP A 74 -4.64 -23.04 -22.85
N GLU A 75 -3.88 -22.98 -21.76
CA GLU A 75 -2.97 -21.90 -21.42
C GLU A 75 -1.93 -21.73 -22.54
N VAL A 76 -2.23 -20.89 -23.52
CA VAL A 76 -1.15 -20.25 -24.27
C VAL A 76 -0.50 -19.31 -23.27
N VAL A 77 0.53 -19.82 -22.60
CA VAL A 77 1.43 -19.02 -21.77
C VAL A 77 2.13 -18.04 -22.71
N VAL A 78 1.46 -16.96 -23.04
CA VAL A 78 2.15 -15.76 -23.49
C VAL A 78 2.91 -15.29 -22.25
N THR A 79 4.16 -15.71 -22.14
CA THR A 79 5.12 -15.17 -21.17
C THR A 79 5.44 -13.75 -21.58
N GLN A 80 4.45 -12.89 -21.53
CA GLN A 80 4.61 -11.47 -21.65
C GLN A 80 5.32 -11.02 -20.37
N LYS A 81 6.56 -10.57 -20.47
CA LYS A 81 7.23 -9.83 -19.38
C LYS A 81 6.41 -8.58 -19.14
N ARG A 82 5.38 -8.63 -18.30
CA ARG A 82 4.68 -7.43 -17.82
C ARG A 82 5.72 -6.54 -17.19
N ALA A 83 5.72 -5.26 -17.54
CA ALA A 83 6.55 -4.29 -16.84
C ALA A 83 6.29 -4.45 -15.34
N LYS A 84 7.34 -4.63 -14.54
CA LYS A 84 7.26 -4.95 -13.10
C LYS A 84 6.57 -3.84 -12.32
N VAL A 85 6.75 -2.58 -12.77
CA VAL A 85 6.03 -1.40 -12.29
C VAL A 85 5.48 -0.67 -13.51
N MET A 86 4.17 -0.40 -13.52
CA MET A 86 3.49 0.26 -14.62
C MET A 86 2.82 1.53 -14.14
N LYS A 87 3.11 2.65 -14.81
CA LYS A 87 2.32 3.89 -14.72
C LYS A 87 1.37 3.90 -15.91
N SER A 88 0.08 3.71 -15.65
CA SER A 88 -0.90 3.62 -16.73
C SER A 88 -1.08 4.97 -17.43
N GLN A 89 -0.95 5.03 -18.74
CA GLN A 89 -1.31 6.22 -19.55
C GLN A 89 -2.82 6.31 -19.81
N PHE A 90 -3.56 5.21 -19.64
CA PHE A 90 -5.01 5.14 -19.91
C PHE A 90 -5.87 5.56 -18.73
N GLN A 91 -5.41 5.30 -17.51
CA GLN A 91 -6.19 5.67 -16.33
C GLN A 91 -6.16 7.19 -16.11
N VAL A 92 -7.33 7.77 -15.79
CA VAL A 92 -7.45 9.21 -15.57
C VAL A 92 -6.75 9.64 -14.29
N ALA A 93 -6.88 8.86 -13.21
CA ALA A 93 -6.13 9.06 -11.98
C ALA A 93 -4.65 8.65 -12.16
N ASN A 94 -3.76 9.25 -11.37
CA ASN A 94 -2.33 8.89 -11.34
C ASN A 94 -2.15 7.60 -10.54
N ILE A 95 -2.24 6.45 -11.21
CA ILE A 95 -2.13 5.12 -10.62
C ILE A 95 -0.86 4.44 -11.09
N GLN A 96 -0.11 3.92 -10.13
CA GLN A 96 1.05 3.06 -10.34
C GLN A 96 0.73 1.66 -9.85
N THR A 97 0.92 0.65 -10.69
CA THR A 97 0.73 -0.76 -10.33
C THR A 97 2.07 -1.45 -10.17
N MET A 98 2.27 -2.12 -9.04
CA MET A 98 3.39 -3.04 -8.77
C MET A 98 2.88 -4.47 -8.92
N SER A 99 3.51 -5.27 -9.77
CA SER A 99 3.20 -6.69 -9.93
C SER A 99 3.93 -7.55 -8.88
N SER A 100 3.51 -8.81 -8.71
CA SER A 100 4.23 -9.80 -7.88
C SER A 100 5.70 -9.93 -8.26
N GLY A 101 6.06 -9.79 -9.55
CA GLY A 101 7.44 -9.79 -10.01
C GLY A 101 8.30 -8.64 -9.47
N GLU A 102 7.71 -7.47 -9.20
CA GLU A 102 8.41 -6.37 -8.52
C GLU A 102 8.55 -6.66 -7.02
N LEU A 103 7.51 -7.20 -6.40
CA LEU A 103 7.51 -7.54 -4.97
C LEU A 103 8.56 -8.60 -4.62
N LEU A 104 8.88 -9.50 -5.55
CA LEU A 104 9.86 -10.57 -5.34
C LEU A 104 11.33 -10.14 -5.55
N LYS A 105 11.60 -8.89 -5.95
CA LYS A 105 12.97 -8.33 -6.07
C LYS A 105 13.66 -8.12 -4.71
N ALA A 106 12.90 -7.97 -3.65
CA ALA A 106 13.38 -7.96 -2.28
C ALA A 106 12.74 -9.12 -1.51
N ALA A 107 13.28 -9.47 -0.35
CA ALA A 107 12.63 -10.41 0.55
C ALA A 107 11.44 -9.74 1.23
N CYS A 108 10.32 -9.60 0.49
CA CYS A 108 9.10 -9.00 1.00
C CYS A 108 8.39 -9.98 1.92
N CYS A 109 8.72 -9.93 3.20
CA CYS A 109 8.09 -10.77 4.20
C CYS A 109 6.67 -10.31 4.55
N ASN A 110 6.41 -8.98 4.43
CA ASN A 110 5.09 -8.39 4.68
C ASN A 110 4.85 -7.16 3.80
N LEU A 111 3.64 -6.61 3.87
CA LEU A 111 3.24 -5.47 3.02
C LEU A 111 4.12 -4.22 3.26
N SER A 112 4.60 -3.95 4.48
CA SER A 112 5.45 -2.77 4.74
C SER A 112 6.79 -2.87 4.00
N GLU A 113 7.36 -4.06 3.92
CA GLU A 113 8.63 -4.33 3.23
C GLU A 113 8.48 -4.32 1.72
N SER A 114 7.27 -4.61 1.21
CA SER A 114 6.94 -4.58 -0.22
C SER A 114 7.16 -3.20 -0.88
N PHE A 115 7.16 -2.12 -0.09
CA PHE A 115 7.38 -0.77 -0.60
C PHE A 115 8.85 -0.35 -0.70
N SER A 116 9.79 -1.16 -0.22
CA SER A 116 11.23 -0.80 -0.19
C SER A 116 11.83 -0.55 -1.56
N THR A 117 11.30 -1.18 -2.62
CA THR A 117 11.73 -1.02 -4.02
C THR A 117 10.94 0.05 -4.79
N ASN A 118 10.00 0.75 -4.12
CA ASN A 118 9.14 1.76 -4.76
C ASN A 118 9.48 3.17 -4.29
N PRO A 119 9.83 4.09 -5.21
CA PRO A 119 10.15 5.45 -4.83
C PRO A 119 8.94 6.28 -4.37
N SER A 120 7.69 5.89 -4.67
CA SER A 120 6.50 6.68 -4.34
C SER A 120 6.10 6.60 -2.87
N ILE A 121 6.51 5.53 -2.19
CA ILE A 121 6.20 5.29 -0.78
C ILE A 121 7.50 5.31 0.04
N ASP A 122 7.49 6.02 1.15
CA ASP A 122 8.57 6.01 2.11
C ASP A 122 8.20 5.09 3.28
N VAL A 123 9.13 4.26 3.74
CA VAL A 123 8.94 3.36 4.87
C VAL A 123 9.91 3.78 5.97
N ASN A 124 9.39 4.07 7.15
CA ASN A 124 10.18 4.49 8.31
C ASN A 124 9.75 3.69 9.54
N PHE A 125 10.65 3.54 10.51
CA PHE A 125 10.27 3.05 11.83
C PHE A 125 9.49 4.13 12.59
N SER A 126 8.53 3.73 13.41
CA SER A 126 7.76 4.64 14.26
C SER A 126 8.50 4.99 15.54
N ASP A 127 9.28 4.04 16.04
CA ASP A 127 10.07 4.13 17.26
C ASP A 127 11.22 3.09 17.24
N ALA A 128 12.15 3.20 18.18
CA ALA A 128 13.35 2.38 18.26
C ALA A 128 13.13 1.00 18.93
N VAL A 129 11.97 0.74 19.51
CA VAL A 129 11.74 -0.45 20.36
C VAL A 129 10.75 -1.42 19.72
N THR A 130 9.60 -0.94 19.28
CA THR A 130 8.49 -1.83 18.84
C THR A 130 8.70 -2.44 17.46
N GLY A 131 9.68 -1.96 16.68
CA GLY A 131 9.92 -2.40 15.31
C GLY A 131 8.77 -2.09 14.35
N ASN A 132 7.83 -1.25 14.77
CA ASN A 132 6.69 -0.85 13.96
C ASN A 132 7.14 0.03 12.80
N LYS A 133 6.67 -0.28 11.59
CA LYS A 133 6.97 0.49 10.37
C LYS A 133 5.74 1.30 9.95
N GLN A 134 5.97 2.56 9.64
CA GLN A 134 4.98 3.47 9.07
C GLN A 134 5.32 3.77 7.62
N ILE A 135 4.29 3.94 6.79
CA ILE A 135 4.47 4.43 5.42
C ILE A 135 4.10 5.90 5.33
N LYS A 136 4.77 6.60 4.40
CA LYS A 136 4.45 7.97 4.03
C LYS A 136 4.25 8.06 2.52
N MET A 137 3.26 8.84 2.12
CA MET A 137 3.00 9.18 0.73
C MET A 137 2.69 10.68 0.63
N LEU A 138 3.32 11.36 -0.33
CA LEU A 138 3.20 12.82 -0.51
C LEU A 138 3.55 13.61 0.77
N GLY A 139 4.51 13.11 1.57
CA GLY A 139 4.93 13.73 2.83
C GLY A 139 4.03 13.46 4.05
N LEU A 140 2.92 12.74 3.87
CA LEU A 140 1.95 12.44 4.94
C LEU A 140 1.99 10.96 5.34
N THR A 141 1.77 10.68 6.62
CA THR A 141 1.81 9.34 7.23
C THR A 141 0.57 8.50 6.90
N SER A 142 0.64 7.20 7.20
CA SER A 142 -0.39 6.19 6.89
C SER A 142 -1.82 6.55 7.28
N PRO A 143 -2.16 7.27 8.37
CA PRO A 143 -3.53 7.67 8.66
C PRO A 143 -4.21 8.48 7.55
N TYR A 144 -3.45 9.19 6.72
CA TYR A 144 -3.96 10.00 5.59
C TYR A 144 -4.01 9.24 4.26
N ILE A 145 -3.56 7.98 4.24
CA ILE A 145 -3.57 7.08 3.09
C ILE A 145 -4.69 6.06 3.29
N LEU A 146 -5.63 5.98 2.37
CA LEU A 146 -6.63 4.92 2.42
C LEU A 146 -6.00 3.59 2.00
N MET A 147 -5.82 2.69 2.96
CA MET A 147 -5.40 1.32 2.69
C MET A 147 -6.62 0.46 2.37
N ALA A 148 -6.57 -0.31 1.29
CA ALA A 148 -7.65 -1.19 0.88
C ALA A 148 -7.12 -2.59 0.49
N GLU A 149 -7.85 -3.61 0.88
CA GLU A 149 -7.73 -4.98 0.38
C GLU A 149 -8.81 -5.20 -0.66
N GLU A 150 -8.41 -5.34 -1.92
CA GLU A 150 -9.34 -5.55 -3.03
C GLU A 150 -10.52 -4.54 -3.05
N ASN A 151 -10.21 -3.27 -2.87
CA ASN A 151 -11.12 -2.12 -2.79
C ASN A 151 -12.05 -2.08 -1.55
N ILE A 152 -11.80 -2.89 -0.54
CA ILE A 152 -12.45 -2.80 0.77
C ILE A 152 -11.50 -2.11 1.74
N PRO A 153 -11.91 -1.02 2.43
CA PRO A 153 -11.05 -0.34 3.40
C PRO A 153 -10.52 -1.30 4.47
N ALA A 154 -9.20 -1.28 4.66
CA ALA A 154 -8.47 -2.13 5.59
C ALA A 154 -7.45 -1.31 6.40
N MET A 155 -6.85 -1.89 7.43
CA MET A 155 -5.76 -1.28 8.23
C MET A 155 -6.16 0.09 8.80
N ARG A 156 -7.35 0.20 9.37
CA ARG A 156 -7.88 1.39 10.03
C ARG A 156 -8.25 1.09 11.48
N GLY A 157 -8.41 2.13 12.30
CA GLY A 157 -8.77 1.98 13.71
C GLY A 157 -7.72 1.19 14.49
N ALA A 158 -8.12 0.12 15.16
CA ALA A 158 -7.25 -0.72 16.00
C ALA A 158 -6.03 -1.30 15.26
N SER A 159 -6.16 -1.58 13.96
CA SER A 159 -5.05 -2.13 13.16
C SER A 159 -4.15 -1.06 12.51
N GLN A 160 -4.35 0.23 12.79
CA GLN A 160 -3.64 1.32 12.12
C GLN A 160 -2.11 1.25 12.33
N ALA A 161 -1.66 0.94 13.54
CA ALA A 161 -0.23 0.91 13.85
C ALA A 161 0.48 -0.30 13.20
N TYR A 162 -0.02 -1.51 13.40
CA TYR A 162 0.67 -2.76 13.05
C TYR A 162 0.13 -3.45 11.79
N GLY A 163 -0.96 -2.97 11.20
CA GLY A 163 -1.68 -3.64 10.10
C GLY A 163 -0.83 -3.96 8.87
N LEU A 164 0.16 -3.14 8.55
CA LEU A 164 1.08 -3.39 7.43
C LEU A 164 1.90 -4.68 7.58
N SER A 165 2.17 -5.12 8.81
CA SER A 165 2.90 -6.34 9.10
C SER A 165 2.01 -7.60 9.12
N PHE A 166 0.68 -7.44 9.10
CA PHE A 166 -0.27 -8.55 9.15
C PHE A 166 -0.52 -9.23 7.80
N VAL A 167 -0.06 -8.62 6.69
CA VAL A 167 -0.26 -9.15 5.34
C VAL A 167 1.05 -9.69 4.81
N PRO A 168 1.18 -11.04 4.64
CA PRO A 168 2.37 -11.64 4.06
C PRO A 168 2.58 -11.19 2.61
N GLY A 169 3.80 -10.78 2.26
CA GLY A 169 4.12 -10.26 0.93
C GLY A 169 3.91 -11.29 -0.20
N THR A 170 4.08 -12.58 0.10
CA THR A 170 3.86 -13.67 -0.86
C THR A 170 2.40 -13.92 -1.22
N TRP A 171 1.44 -13.36 -0.46
CA TRP A 171 0.01 -13.46 -0.75
C TRP A 171 -0.47 -12.43 -1.76
N ILE A 172 0.36 -11.41 -2.02
CA ILE A 172 0.00 -10.24 -2.82
C ILE A 172 0.26 -10.49 -4.30
N GLU A 173 -0.79 -10.44 -5.10
CA GLU A 173 -0.72 -10.52 -6.58
C GLU A 173 -0.24 -9.18 -7.16
N SER A 174 -0.78 -8.06 -6.66
CA SER A 174 -0.40 -6.73 -7.10
C SER A 174 -0.75 -5.66 -6.06
N ILE A 175 -0.05 -4.51 -6.15
CA ILE A 175 -0.35 -3.31 -5.36
C ILE A 175 -0.60 -2.16 -6.32
N GLN A 176 -1.71 -1.45 -6.13
CA GLN A 176 -2.07 -0.23 -6.86
C GLN A 176 -1.90 0.97 -5.93
N ILE A 177 -1.06 1.91 -6.33
CA ILE A 177 -0.78 3.15 -5.60
C ILE A 177 -1.40 4.30 -6.39
N THR A 178 -2.45 4.91 -5.85
CA THR A 178 -3.11 6.10 -6.40
C THR A 178 -2.65 7.32 -5.63
N LYS A 179 -1.98 8.24 -6.30
CA LYS A 179 -1.56 9.53 -5.71
C LYS A 179 -2.71 10.52 -5.74
N GLY A 180 -2.88 11.29 -4.66
CA GLY A 180 -3.97 12.26 -4.50
C GLY A 180 -5.25 11.64 -3.93
N ALA A 181 -6.37 12.34 -4.02
CA ALA A 181 -7.60 11.99 -3.30
C ALA A 181 -8.27 10.66 -3.71
N GLY A 182 -7.90 10.05 -4.84
CA GLY A 182 -8.44 8.77 -5.33
C GLY A 182 -9.90 8.83 -5.79
N SER A 183 -10.57 7.67 -5.91
CA SER A 183 -11.99 7.58 -6.30
C SER A 183 -12.93 7.76 -5.11
N VAL A 184 -14.11 8.34 -5.33
CA VAL A 184 -15.19 8.48 -4.32
C VAL A 184 -15.83 7.14 -3.95
N ILE A 185 -15.68 6.11 -4.79
CA ILE A 185 -16.26 4.78 -4.61
C ILE A 185 -15.71 4.11 -3.35
N ASN A 186 -14.39 4.29 -3.08
CA ASN A 186 -13.68 3.59 -2.01
C ASN A 186 -13.78 4.27 -0.64
N GLY A 187 -14.49 5.41 -0.52
CA GLY A 187 -14.70 6.08 0.75
C GLY A 187 -14.27 7.56 0.75
N TYR A 188 -14.45 8.20 1.89
CA TYR A 188 -14.23 9.63 2.11
C TYR A 188 -12.89 9.95 2.80
N GLU A 189 -12.21 8.96 3.37
CA GLU A 189 -11.05 9.13 4.26
C GLU A 189 -9.72 9.36 3.53
N SER A 190 -9.65 9.09 2.22
CA SER A 190 -8.43 9.33 1.43
C SER A 190 -8.11 10.82 1.33
N ILE A 191 -6.96 11.23 1.86
CA ILE A 191 -6.44 12.60 1.81
C ILE A 191 -5.21 12.66 0.89
N SER A 192 -4.15 11.88 1.16
CA SER A 192 -2.93 11.89 0.36
C SER A 192 -2.93 10.84 -0.75
N GLY A 193 -3.74 9.80 -0.63
CA GLY A 193 -3.86 8.77 -1.65
C GLY A 193 -4.53 7.49 -1.19
N GLN A 194 -4.53 6.52 -2.10
CA GLN A 194 -5.08 5.19 -1.86
C GLN A 194 -4.03 4.14 -2.23
N ILE A 195 -3.91 3.12 -1.41
CA ILE A 195 -3.12 1.93 -1.71
C ILE A 195 -4.07 0.73 -1.65
N ASN A 196 -4.27 0.08 -2.79
CA ASN A 196 -5.07 -1.13 -2.90
C ASN A 196 -4.15 -2.31 -3.19
N TYR A 197 -4.23 -3.37 -2.40
CA TYR A 197 -3.54 -4.62 -2.68
C TYR A 197 -4.53 -5.72 -3.03
N GLU A 198 -4.18 -6.50 -4.04
CA GLU A 198 -4.92 -7.66 -4.51
C GLU A 198 -4.25 -8.93 -3.98
N ILE A 199 -5.04 -9.86 -3.50
CA ILE A 199 -4.58 -11.18 -3.03
C ILE A 199 -4.64 -12.16 -4.20
N GLU A 200 -3.72 -13.13 -4.25
CA GLU A 200 -3.69 -14.25 -5.20
C GLU A 200 -5.07 -14.89 -5.38
N LYS A 201 -5.51 -15.03 -6.64
CA LYS A 201 -6.85 -15.51 -6.98
C LYS A 201 -6.87 -17.02 -7.22
N PRO A 202 -7.84 -17.78 -6.65
CA PRO A 202 -7.87 -19.25 -6.75
C PRO A 202 -7.83 -19.82 -8.17
N MET A 203 -8.47 -19.15 -9.14
CA MET A 203 -8.47 -19.64 -10.53
C MET A 203 -7.11 -19.52 -11.23
N ASN A 204 -6.22 -18.62 -10.77
CA ASN A 204 -4.97 -18.27 -11.40
C ASN A 204 -3.73 -18.72 -10.61
N THR A 205 -3.91 -19.24 -9.40
CA THR A 205 -2.82 -19.61 -8.49
C THR A 205 -2.30 -21.02 -8.81
N SER A 206 -0.99 -21.21 -8.67
CA SER A 206 -0.35 -22.54 -8.79
C SER A 206 -0.96 -23.54 -7.80
N PRO A 207 -1.03 -24.84 -8.12
CA PRO A 207 -1.58 -25.86 -7.21
C PRO A 207 -0.91 -25.91 -5.85
N PHE A 208 0.39 -25.61 -5.81
CA PHE A 208 1.16 -25.49 -4.57
C PHE A 208 2.29 -24.49 -4.71
N PHE A 209 2.50 -23.69 -3.67
CA PHE A 209 3.61 -22.77 -3.52
C PHE A 209 4.17 -22.87 -2.10
N LEU A 210 5.50 -22.87 -1.99
CA LEU A 210 6.21 -22.83 -0.71
C LEU A 210 7.33 -21.79 -0.79
N ASN A 211 7.40 -20.91 0.20
CA ASN A 211 8.55 -20.02 0.40
C ASN A 211 9.10 -20.22 1.81
N LEU A 212 10.39 -20.48 1.91
CA LEU A 212 11.14 -20.52 3.16
C LEU A 212 12.11 -19.34 3.19
N TYR A 213 12.23 -18.71 4.35
CA TYR A 213 13.10 -17.55 4.54
C TYR A 213 13.80 -17.61 5.88
N ALA A 214 15.07 -17.17 5.91
CA ALA A 214 15.86 -17.00 7.13
C ALA A 214 16.73 -15.75 6.99
N SER A 215 16.88 -14.98 8.10
CA SER A 215 17.69 -13.77 8.15
C SER A 215 18.69 -13.75 9.31
N GLY A 216 19.67 -12.84 9.21
CA GLY A 216 20.73 -12.68 10.19
C GLY A 216 20.26 -12.26 11.58
N ASP A 217 19.09 -11.61 11.69
CA ASP A 217 18.42 -11.31 12.95
C ASP A 217 17.58 -12.48 13.48
N LYS A 218 17.86 -13.70 12.98
CA LYS A 218 17.23 -14.97 13.40
C LYS A 218 15.72 -15.02 13.24
N ARG A 219 15.21 -14.34 12.22
CA ARG A 219 13.83 -14.45 11.76
C ARG A 219 13.74 -15.63 10.79
N TYR A 220 12.81 -16.53 11.04
CA TYR A 220 12.50 -17.66 10.17
C TYR A 220 11.05 -17.56 9.74
N GLU A 221 10.79 -17.79 8.45
CA GLU A 221 9.44 -17.73 7.90
C GLU A 221 9.14 -18.90 6.98
N ILE A 222 7.89 -19.29 7.01
CA ILE A 222 7.28 -20.23 6.08
C ILE A 222 6.01 -19.63 5.49
N ASN A 223 5.89 -19.68 4.18
CA ASN A 223 4.66 -19.39 3.45
C ASN A 223 4.29 -20.59 2.58
N ALA A 224 3.06 -21.07 2.73
CA ALA A 224 2.56 -22.19 1.93
C ALA A 224 1.19 -21.86 1.36
N HIS A 225 1.03 -22.04 0.06
CA HIS A 225 -0.25 -21.89 -0.62
C HIS A 225 -0.64 -23.22 -1.25
N THR A 226 -1.87 -23.65 -1.03
CA THR A 226 -2.42 -24.81 -1.72
C THR A 226 -3.70 -24.42 -2.43
N ASN A 227 -3.81 -24.79 -3.70
CA ASN A 227 -4.92 -24.41 -4.56
C ASN A 227 -5.58 -25.64 -5.16
N LYS A 228 -6.91 -25.65 -5.21
CA LYS A 228 -7.69 -26.70 -5.82
C LYS A 228 -8.80 -26.13 -6.69
N ARG A 229 -8.75 -26.39 -7.97
CA ARG A 229 -9.86 -26.19 -8.89
C ARG A 229 -10.85 -27.34 -8.71
N LEU A 230 -12.07 -27.04 -8.27
CA LEU A 230 -13.11 -28.02 -7.97
C LEU A 230 -13.96 -28.30 -9.23
N SER A 231 -14.13 -27.27 -10.06
CA SER A 231 -14.81 -27.32 -11.36
C SER A 231 -14.37 -26.11 -12.17
N ASP A 232 -14.86 -25.96 -13.40
CA ASP A 232 -14.60 -24.81 -14.25
C ASP A 232 -15.13 -23.49 -13.65
N LYS A 233 -16.07 -23.58 -12.72
CA LYS A 233 -16.71 -22.43 -12.07
C LYS A 233 -16.27 -22.20 -10.64
N TRP A 234 -15.64 -23.18 -9.98
CA TRP A 234 -15.27 -23.13 -8.57
C TRP A 234 -13.80 -23.45 -8.33
N ALA A 235 -13.13 -22.60 -7.60
CA ALA A 235 -11.79 -22.89 -7.08
C ALA A 235 -11.67 -22.42 -5.63
N THR A 236 -10.74 -23.03 -4.89
CA THR A 236 -10.42 -22.63 -3.51
C THR A 236 -8.91 -22.64 -3.30
N THR A 237 -8.44 -21.71 -2.49
CA THR A 237 -7.03 -21.62 -2.07
C THR A 237 -6.95 -21.49 -0.57
N LEU A 238 -6.02 -22.22 0.04
CA LEU A 238 -5.59 -22.00 1.42
C LEU A 238 -4.20 -21.40 1.40
N LEU A 239 -4.05 -20.20 2.00
CA LEU A 239 -2.77 -19.54 2.20
C LEU A 239 -2.45 -19.59 3.68
N ALA A 240 -1.24 -20.04 4.00
CA ALA A 240 -0.74 -20.13 5.37
C ALA A 240 0.61 -19.43 5.48
N HIS A 241 0.79 -18.65 6.52
CA HIS A 241 2.04 -17.97 6.85
C HIS A 241 2.37 -18.20 8.31
N GLY A 242 3.64 -18.41 8.60
CA GLY A 242 4.17 -18.41 9.96
C GLY A 242 5.54 -17.77 9.98
N ASN A 243 5.82 -16.98 11.02
CA ASN A 243 7.16 -16.50 11.29
C ASN A 243 7.49 -16.59 12.79
N VAL A 244 8.78 -16.64 13.08
CA VAL A 244 9.30 -16.69 14.43
C VAL A 244 10.64 -15.96 14.51
N ARG A 245 10.84 -15.17 15.58
CA ARG A 245 12.12 -14.59 16.00
C ARG A 245 12.23 -14.69 17.52
N GLN A 246 13.28 -15.37 18.04
CA GLN A 246 13.43 -15.64 19.45
C GLN A 246 14.79 -15.24 20.03
N GLU A 247 15.75 -14.82 19.20
CA GLU A 247 17.06 -14.40 19.65
C GLU A 247 17.12 -12.87 19.82
N LYS A 248 17.62 -12.43 20.97
CA LYS A 248 17.84 -11.02 21.28
C LYS A 248 19.14 -10.54 20.65
N SER A 249 19.15 -9.34 20.07
CA SER A 249 20.33 -8.68 19.51
C SER A 249 20.34 -7.19 19.84
N ASP A 250 21.51 -6.65 20.12
CA ASP A 250 21.78 -5.24 20.39
C ASP A 250 23.07 -4.85 19.65
N HIS A 251 22.95 -4.38 18.43
CA HIS A 251 24.07 -4.04 17.55
C HIS A 251 24.51 -2.59 17.65
N ASN A 252 23.67 -1.72 18.21
CA ASN A 252 23.97 -0.31 18.44
C ASN A 252 24.47 -0.04 19.87
N ASN A 253 24.44 -1.06 20.77
CA ASN A 253 24.88 -1.05 22.15
C ASN A 253 24.15 -0.03 23.03
N ASP A 254 22.83 0.11 22.85
CA ASP A 254 21.98 0.96 23.68
C ASP A 254 21.32 0.21 24.85
N GLY A 255 21.48 -1.12 24.92
CA GLY A 255 20.95 -1.99 25.95
C GLY A 255 19.54 -2.51 25.65
N PHE A 256 18.96 -2.16 24.50
CA PHE A 256 17.65 -2.60 24.03
C PHE A 256 17.78 -3.59 22.87
N ILE A 257 16.72 -4.33 22.61
CA ILE A 257 16.64 -5.27 21.49
C ILE A 257 16.39 -4.48 20.19
N ASP A 258 17.28 -4.61 19.18
CA ASP A 258 17.15 -3.93 17.88
C ASP A 258 15.90 -4.35 17.07
N SER A 259 15.49 -5.60 17.21
CA SER A 259 14.35 -6.18 16.48
C SER A 259 13.46 -6.96 17.44
N PRO A 260 12.16 -6.68 17.51
CA PRO A 260 11.25 -7.37 18.43
C PRO A 260 11.28 -8.88 18.25
N LEU A 261 11.28 -9.60 19.37
CA LEU A 261 11.00 -11.04 19.41
C LEU A 261 9.53 -11.25 19.12
N GLY A 262 9.16 -12.44 18.64
CA GLY A 262 7.76 -12.76 18.47
C GLY A 262 7.50 -13.95 17.55
N ASN A 263 6.23 -14.21 17.37
CA ASN A 263 5.73 -15.20 16.45
C ASN A 263 4.42 -14.71 15.83
N GLN A 264 4.20 -15.08 14.60
CA GLN A 264 2.99 -14.75 13.86
C GLN A 264 2.49 -15.97 13.12
N ILE A 265 1.18 -16.13 13.08
CA ILE A 265 0.49 -17.09 12.24
C ILE A 265 -0.66 -16.42 11.51
N ASN A 266 -0.74 -16.63 10.20
CA ASN A 266 -1.82 -16.13 9.36
C ASN A 266 -2.38 -17.27 8.52
N LEU A 267 -3.69 -17.34 8.46
CA LEU A 267 -4.44 -18.30 7.65
C LEU A 267 -5.49 -17.56 6.84
N LEU A 268 -5.55 -17.82 5.56
CA LEU A 268 -6.60 -17.31 4.66
C LEU A 268 -7.12 -18.45 3.79
N ASN A 269 -8.39 -18.79 3.95
CA ASN A 269 -9.10 -19.66 3.04
C ASN A 269 -9.96 -18.81 2.10
N ARG A 270 -9.72 -18.95 0.80
CA ARG A 270 -10.36 -18.15 -0.23
C ARG A 270 -11.09 -19.04 -1.22
N TRP A 271 -12.33 -18.68 -1.50
CA TRP A 271 -13.20 -19.33 -2.48
C TRP A 271 -13.48 -18.36 -3.62
N GLN A 272 -13.48 -18.86 -4.83
CA GLN A 272 -13.85 -18.12 -6.04
C GLN A 272 -14.89 -18.90 -6.81
N TYR A 273 -15.96 -18.20 -7.17
CA TYR A 273 -16.95 -18.65 -8.14
C TYR A 273 -16.92 -17.73 -9.35
N THR A 274 -16.89 -18.28 -10.54
CA THR A 274 -16.92 -17.50 -11.79
C THR A 274 -17.78 -18.23 -12.80
N ASN A 275 -18.77 -17.56 -13.36
CA ASN A 275 -19.61 -18.08 -14.42
C ASN A 275 -19.81 -16.99 -15.47
N HIS A 276 -18.94 -16.95 -16.47
CA HIS A 276 -18.92 -15.92 -17.50
C HIS A 276 -20.20 -15.93 -18.36
N GLU A 277 -20.73 -17.13 -18.71
CA GLU A 277 -21.97 -17.25 -19.47
C GLU A 277 -23.17 -16.58 -18.80
N LYS A 278 -23.24 -16.69 -17.48
CA LYS A 278 -24.30 -16.10 -16.65
C LYS A 278 -23.91 -14.76 -16.01
N GLY A 279 -22.71 -14.26 -16.27
CA GLY A 279 -22.20 -12.98 -15.77
C GLY A 279 -21.89 -12.89 -14.27
N TRP A 280 -21.84 -14.01 -13.52
CA TRP A 280 -21.62 -14.02 -12.09
C TRP A 280 -20.15 -14.24 -11.71
N VAL A 281 -19.65 -13.42 -10.80
CA VAL A 281 -18.34 -13.58 -10.15
C VAL A 281 -18.52 -13.40 -8.64
N GLY A 282 -17.92 -14.28 -7.84
CA GLY A 282 -18.00 -14.20 -6.39
C GLY A 282 -16.70 -14.61 -5.73
N PHE A 283 -16.40 -13.97 -4.59
CA PHE A 283 -15.30 -14.33 -3.71
C PHE A 283 -15.81 -14.41 -2.27
N LEU A 284 -15.32 -15.39 -1.53
CA LEU A 284 -15.48 -15.51 -0.10
C LEU A 284 -14.11 -15.76 0.53
N ASN A 285 -13.72 -14.91 1.48
CA ASN A 285 -12.47 -15.00 2.21
C ASN A 285 -12.77 -15.21 3.69
N LEU A 286 -12.11 -16.20 4.30
CA LEU A 286 -12.11 -16.46 5.73
C LEU A 286 -10.68 -16.30 6.22
N ASN A 287 -10.41 -15.32 7.07
CA ASN A 287 -9.08 -15.02 7.55
C ASN A 287 -8.96 -15.12 9.08
N TYR A 288 -7.81 -15.58 9.52
CA TYR A 288 -7.39 -15.59 10.91
C TYR A 288 -5.91 -15.16 10.99
N MET A 289 -5.58 -14.33 11.97
CA MET A 289 -4.21 -13.93 12.28
C MET A 289 -4.03 -13.82 13.78
N LYS A 290 -2.89 -14.31 14.26
CA LYS A 290 -2.38 -14.05 15.59
C LYS A 290 -0.92 -13.58 15.47
N ASP A 291 -0.58 -12.51 16.19
CA ASP A 291 0.75 -11.87 16.18
C ASP A 291 1.11 -11.48 17.62
N ASP A 292 2.14 -12.12 18.16
CA ASP A 292 2.66 -11.87 19.49
C ASP A 292 4.07 -11.29 19.38
N ARG A 293 4.29 -10.08 19.92
CA ARG A 293 5.57 -9.35 19.87
C ARG A 293 6.03 -8.98 21.26
N GLN A 294 7.33 -9.03 21.45
CA GLN A 294 8.00 -8.61 22.68
C GLN A 294 9.24 -7.77 22.33
N ALA A 295 9.42 -6.66 23.02
CA ALA A 295 10.62 -5.83 22.90
C ALA A 295 11.02 -5.25 24.26
N GLY A 296 12.17 -4.55 24.33
CA GLY A 296 12.62 -3.90 25.56
C GLY A 296 14.11 -4.08 25.80
N GLU A 297 14.51 -3.88 27.05
CA GLU A 297 15.91 -4.08 27.47
C GLU A 297 16.38 -5.53 27.22
N MET A 298 17.66 -5.71 26.92
CA MET A 298 18.24 -7.04 26.71
C MET A 298 18.03 -8.00 27.91
N ARG A 299 17.97 -7.46 29.12
CA ARG A 299 17.73 -8.22 30.37
C ARG A 299 16.26 -8.48 30.67
N PHE A 300 15.31 -7.85 29.95
CA PHE A 300 13.88 -7.98 30.22
C PHE A 300 13.41 -9.44 30.11
N ASP A 301 12.71 -9.92 31.13
CA ASP A 301 12.00 -11.21 31.17
C ASP A 301 10.50 -10.96 31.40
N ARG A 302 9.68 -11.36 30.44
CA ARG A 302 8.23 -11.14 30.47
C ARG A 302 7.50 -11.80 31.65
N LEU A 303 8.07 -12.86 32.22
CA LEU A 303 7.45 -13.59 33.33
C LEU A 303 7.64 -12.90 34.67
N THR A 304 8.75 -12.18 34.85
CA THR A 304 9.13 -11.55 36.14
C THR A 304 9.05 -10.04 36.11
N ASP A 305 9.21 -9.41 34.92
CA ASP A 305 9.42 -7.98 34.83
C ASP A 305 8.21 -7.23 34.23
N LYS A 306 7.20 -7.96 33.73
CA LYS A 306 5.98 -7.37 33.14
C LYS A 306 5.32 -6.38 34.11
N LEU A 307 5.13 -5.13 33.66
CA LEU A 307 4.51 -4.04 34.41
C LEU A 307 5.19 -3.76 35.76
N THR A 308 6.49 -4.04 35.85
CA THR A 308 7.35 -3.68 37.00
C THR A 308 8.36 -2.62 36.61
N ARG A 309 9.17 -2.18 37.57
CA ARG A 309 10.31 -1.28 37.32
C ARG A 309 11.67 -1.99 37.31
N ASN A 310 11.68 -3.34 37.26
CA ASN A 310 12.93 -4.11 37.29
C ASN A 310 13.67 -3.97 35.94
N ALA A 311 13.00 -4.25 34.85
CA ALA A 311 13.48 -4.02 33.49
C ALA A 311 12.33 -3.50 32.63
N TRP A 312 12.64 -2.58 31.71
CA TRP A 312 11.66 -2.05 30.79
C TRP A 312 11.40 -3.03 29.63
N GLY A 313 10.14 -3.33 29.40
CA GLY A 313 9.74 -4.18 28.30
C GLY A 313 8.36 -3.81 27.77
N SER A 314 8.05 -4.29 26.57
CA SER A 314 6.76 -4.13 25.94
C SER A 314 6.30 -5.45 25.32
N GLU A 315 4.98 -5.66 25.31
CA GLU A 315 4.35 -6.70 24.52
C GLU A 315 3.18 -6.10 23.74
N VAL A 316 3.01 -6.59 22.51
CA VAL A 316 1.86 -6.28 21.66
C VAL A 316 1.33 -7.61 21.14
N ASN A 317 0.18 -8.02 21.65
CA ASN A 317 -0.48 -9.26 21.29
C ASN A 317 -1.75 -8.94 20.52
N SER A 318 -1.78 -9.32 19.24
CA SER A 318 -2.87 -9.04 18.32
C SER A 318 -3.53 -10.33 17.86
N GLU A 319 -4.85 -10.35 17.85
CA GLU A 319 -5.65 -11.42 17.26
C GLU A 319 -6.70 -10.82 16.34
N ARG A 320 -6.83 -11.38 15.14
CA ARG A 320 -7.75 -10.89 14.12
C ARG A 320 -8.40 -12.05 13.40
N TRP A 321 -9.71 -11.96 13.22
CA TRP A 321 -10.42 -12.82 12.30
C TRP A 321 -11.41 -12.00 11.48
N GLY A 322 -11.72 -12.48 10.29
CA GLY A 322 -12.59 -11.77 9.38
C GLY A 322 -13.23 -12.66 8.35
N VAL A 323 -14.36 -12.18 7.86
CA VAL A 323 -15.10 -12.77 6.74
C VAL A 323 -15.36 -11.67 5.74
N THR A 324 -14.87 -11.85 4.51
CA THR A 324 -15.12 -10.90 3.43
C THR A 324 -15.78 -11.62 2.28
N ASN A 325 -16.83 -11.01 1.74
CA ASN A 325 -17.50 -11.56 0.58
C ASN A 325 -17.68 -10.46 -0.49
N LYS A 326 -17.49 -10.84 -1.74
CA LYS A 326 -17.73 -9.97 -2.90
C LYS A 326 -18.54 -10.73 -3.92
N ILE A 327 -19.62 -10.12 -4.43
CA ILE A 327 -20.45 -10.68 -5.47
C ILE A 327 -20.59 -9.62 -6.56
N GLY A 328 -20.25 -9.97 -7.78
CA GLY A 328 -20.40 -9.15 -8.96
C GLY A 328 -21.30 -9.84 -9.99
N TYR A 329 -22.07 -9.03 -10.68
CA TYR A 329 -22.86 -9.47 -11.82
C TYR A 329 -22.64 -8.51 -12.99
N VAL A 330 -22.21 -9.06 -14.09
CA VAL A 330 -22.09 -8.35 -15.38
C VAL A 330 -23.21 -8.84 -16.27
N PHE A 331 -23.99 -7.93 -16.82
CA PHE A 331 -25.09 -8.31 -17.72
C PHE A 331 -24.51 -8.89 -19.02
N PRO A 332 -24.74 -10.18 -19.34
CA PRO A 332 -24.08 -10.79 -20.49
C PRO A 332 -24.37 -10.11 -21.83
N GLU A 333 -25.59 -9.64 -22.01
CA GLU A 333 -26.03 -8.92 -23.24
C GLU A 333 -25.63 -7.44 -23.25
N MET A 334 -25.20 -6.89 -22.08
CA MET A 334 -24.82 -5.49 -21.92
C MET A 334 -23.63 -5.38 -20.98
N PRO A 335 -22.40 -5.83 -21.38
CA PRO A 335 -21.25 -5.94 -20.49
C PRO A 335 -20.76 -4.62 -19.87
N TYR A 336 -21.18 -3.49 -20.41
CA TYR A 336 -20.98 -2.17 -19.83
C TYR A 336 -21.87 -1.90 -18.60
N LYS A 337 -22.85 -2.77 -18.32
CA LYS A 337 -23.67 -2.73 -17.11
C LYS A 337 -23.21 -3.80 -16.14
N SER A 338 -22.99 -3.39 -14.91
CA SER A 338 -22.66 -4.33 -13.85
C SER A 338 -23.11 -3.81 -12.50
N PHE A 339 -23.34 -4.71 -11.57
CA PHE A 339 -23.40 -4.36 -10.16
C PHE A 339 -22.46 -5.23 -9.34
N GLY A 340 -21.97 -4.67 -8.25
CA GLY A 340 -21.13 -5.33 -7.29
C GLY A 340 -21.61 -5.08 -5.87
N PHE A 341 -21.52 -6.09 -5.05
CA PHE A 341 -21.75 -5.99 -3.63
C PHE A 341 -20.53 -6.51 -2.87
N GLN A 342 -19.99 -5.69 -2.01
CA GLN A 342 -18.86 -6.00 -1.13
C GLN A 342 -19.33 -5.98 0.31
N ASN A 343 -18.90 -6.95 1.09
CA ASN A 343 -19.29 -7.08 2.48
C ASN A 343 -18.09 -7.61 3.29
N SER A 344 -17.82 -7.01 4.44
CA SER A 344 -16.73 -7.41 5.31
C SER A 344 -17.14 -7.33 6.77
N PHE A 345 -16.87 -8.39 7.50
CA PHE A 345 -16.97 -8.47 8.96
C PHE A 345 -15.58 -8.73 9.52
N LEU A 346 -15.19 -7.99 10.53
CA LEU A 346 -13.86 -8.07 11.13
C LEU A 346 -13.97 -7.95 12.64
N SER A 347 -13.20 -8.76 13.35
CA SER A 347 -12.87 -8.55 14.75
C SER A 347 -11.36 -8.48 14.89
N HIS A 348 -10.86 -7.42 15.51
CA HIS A 348 -9.45 -7.20 15.80
C HIS A 348 -9.28 -6.83 17.26
N LYS A 349 -8.52 -7.63 17.99
CA LYS A 349 -8.19 -7.40 19.39
C LYS A 349 -6.69 -7.21 19.52
N GLN A 350 -6.27 -6.16 20.21
CA GLN A 350 -4.88 -5.92 20.61
C GLN A 350 -4.85 -5.69 22.12
N ASN A 351 -3.99 -6.45 22.81
CA ASN A 351 -3.63 -6.19 24.21
C ASN A 351 -2.15 -5.84 24.24
N SER A 352 -1.80 -4.70 24.81
CA SER A 352 -0.43 -4.22 24.79
C SER A 352 -0.02 -3.46 26.04
N TYR A 353 1.27 -3.49 26.35
CA TYR A 353 1.88 -2.61 27.32
C TYR A 353 3.28 -2.17 26.86
N PHE A 354 3.72 -1.03 27.37
CA PHE A 354 4.98 -0.37 27.06
C PHE A 354 5.56 0.17 28.38
N GLY A 355 6.47 -0.58 29.01
CA GLY A 355 6.88 -0.33 30.38
C GLY A 355 5.71 -0.43 31.35
N LEU A 356 5.22 0.69 31.86
CA LEU A 356 4.08 0.77 32.76
C LEU A 356 2.79 1.28 32.06
N ASN A 357 2.87 1.72 30.81
CA ASN A 357 1.74 2.17 30.03
C ASN A 357 1.01 0.97 29.44
N GLN A 358 -0.31 0.85 29.61
CA GLN A 358 -1.13 -0.21 29.03
C GLN A 358 -2.10 0.38 28.02
N TYR A 359 -2.26 -0.30 26.90
CA TYR A 359 -3.23 0.07 25.87
C TYR A 359 -3.86 -1.17 25.28
N ASP A 360 -5.15 -1.28 25.49
CA ASP A 360 -5.98 -2.37 24.99
C ASP A 360 -7.06 -1.82 24.07
N ILE A 361 -7.25 -2.48 22.92
CA ILE A 361 -8.29 -2.11 21.97
C ILE A 361 -8.89 -3.34 21.30
N HIS A 362 -10.23 -3.40 21.28
CA HIS A 362 -10.99 -4.39 20.54
C HIS A 362 -11.95 -3.68 19.59
N GLN A 363 -11.77 -3.90 18.30
CA GLN A 363 -12.62 -3.37 17.24
C GLN A 363 -13.40 -4.48 16.58
N LYS A 364 -14.73 -4.34 16.53
CA LYS A 364 -15.64 -5.15 15.71
C LYS A 364 -16.17 -4.27 14.59
N SER A 365 -15.95 -4.67 13.35
CA SER A 365 -16.31 -3.86 12.18
C SER A 365 -17.24 -4.60 11.25
N TRP A 366 -18.16 -3.86 10.67
CA TRP A 366 -18.89 -4.23 9.47
C TRP A 366 -18.73 -3.14 8.42
N TYR A 367 -18.53 -3.55 7.18
CA TYR A 367 -18.51 -2.69 6.00
C TYR A 367 -19.33 -3.31 4.89
N GLY A 368 -20.20 -2.51 4.27
CA GLY A 368 -20.99 -2.90 3.09
C GLY A 368 -20.89 -1.84 2.01
N ASN A 369 -20.76 -2.24 0.73
CA ASN A 369 -20.70 -1.33 -0.40
C ASN A 369 -21.42 -1.96 -1.60
N PHE A 370 -22.43 -1.26 -2.13
CA PHE A 370 -23.13 -1.60 -3.35
C PHE A 370 -22.71 -0.63 -4.44
N ILE A 371 -22.31 -1.14 -5.60
CA ILE A 371 -21.80 -0.38 -6.74
C ILE A 371 -22.60 -0.78 -7.97
N TYR A 372 -23.09 0.19 -8.72
CA TYR A 372 -23.70 -0.01 -10.03
C TYR A 372 -22.95 0.80 -11.08
N ASN A 373 -22.52 0.15 -12.15
CA ASN A 373 -21.82 0.77 -13.27
C ASN A 373 -22.68 0.71 -14.52
N SER A 374 -22.68 1.78 -15.34
CA SER A 374 -23.33 1.81 -16.64
C SER A 374 -22.79 2.97 -17.49
N ILE A 375 -23.39 3.16 -18.65
CA ILE A 375 -23.14 4.27 -19.58
C ILE A 375 -24.38 5.18 -19.73
N ILE A 376 -24.16 6.42 -20.18
CA ILE A 376 -25.22 7.39 -20.51
C ILE A 376 -25.16 7.67 -22.02
N GLY A 377 -26.06 7.11 -22.77
CA GLY A 377 -26.15 7.26 -24.24
C GLY A 377 -25.06 6.44 -24.94
N ASN A 378 -23.79 6.69 -24.73
CA ASN A 378 -22.68 6.01 -25.41
C ASN A 378 -21.48 5.74 -24.49
N ALA A 379 -20.53 4.97 -24.99
CA ALA A 379 -19.34 4.51 -24.24
C ALA A 379 -18.38 5.64 -23.80
N LYS A 380 -18.54 6.85 -24.31
CA LYS A 380 -17.76 8.03 -23.86
C LYS A 380 -18.23 8.54 -22.50
N HIS A 381 -19.45 8.22 -22.10
CA HIS A 381 -20.12 8.70 -20.90
C HIS A 381 -20.40 7.52 -19.97
N LYS A 382 -19.48 7.21 -19.08
CA LYS A 382 -19.63 6.12 -18.08
C LYS A 382 -19.97 6.70 -16.72
N PHE A 383 -20.67 5.95 -15.91
CA PHE A 383 -20.88 6.32 -14.51
C PHE A 383 -20.86 5.12 -13.59
N ALA A 384 -20.45 5.39 -12.36
CA ALA A 384 -20.59 4.49 -11.23
C ALA A 384 -21.40 5.19 -10.14
N THR A 385 -22.33 4.49 -9.54
CA THR A 385 -23.13 5.01 -8.42
C THR A 385 -23.34 3.91 -7.39
N GLY A 386 -23.61 4.29 -6.15
CA GLY A 386 -23.83 3.29 -5.14
C GLY A 386 -24.08 3.84 -3.76
N LEU A 387 -24.24 2.90 -2.85
CA LEU A 387 -24.47 3.13 -1.42
C LEU A 387 -23.45 2.33 -0.63
N ASN A 388 -22.96 2.92 0.44
CA ASN A 388 -22.15 2.15 1.40
C ASN A 388 -22.55 2.45 2.84
N GLY A 389 -22.16 1.55 3.73
CA GLY A 389 -22.29 1.74 5.16
C GLY A 389 -21.16 1.09 5.92
N SER A 390 -20.84 1.62 7.08
CA SER A 390 -19.94 1.00 8.04
C SER A 390 -20.46 1.12 9.47
N TYR A 391 -20.10 0.14 10.25
CA TYR A 391 -20.36 0.06 11.69
C TYR A 391 -19.09 -0.43 12.36
N ASP A 392 -18.51 0.37 13.25
CA ASP A 392 -17.33 0.03 14.01
C ASP A 392 -17.64 0.19 15.50
N ASP A 393 -17.45 -0.85 16.26
CA ASP A 393 -17.59 -0.90 17.71
C ASP A 393 -16.20 -1.01 18.32
N TYR A 394 -15.80 0.00 19.06
CA TYR A 394 -14.49 0.09 19.71
C TYR A 394 -14.66 -0.02 21.22
N ASP A 395 -13.99 -0.98 21.80
CA ASP A 395 -13.70 -1.09 23.23
C ASP A 395 -12.21 -0.71 23.39
N GLU A 396 -11.94 0.50 23.89
CA GLU A 396 -10.60 1.13 23.83
C GLU A 396 -10.23 1.74 25.18
N GLU A 397 -9.22 1.16 25.82
CA GLU A 397 -8.75 1.53 27.16
C GLU A 397 -7.27 1.93 27.14
N LEU A 398 -6.96 3.04 27.80
CA LEU A 398 -5.61 3.55 28.03
C LEU A 398 -5.36 3.72 29.53
N ALA A 399 -4.52 2.85 30.11
CA ALA A 399 -4.10 2.95 31.50
C ALA A 399 -2.63 3.42 31.56
N LEU A 400 -2.44 4.63 32.09
CA LEU A 400 -1.15 5.25 32.30
C LEU A 400 -0.87 5.29 33.82
N PRO A 401 0.40 5.38 34.28
CA PRO A 401 0.74 5.44 35.70
C PRO A 401 0.05 6.58 36.47
N TYR A 402 -0.43 7.61 35.76
CA TYR A 402 -1.04 8.81 36.30
C TYR A 402 -2.49 9.04 35.87
N ALA A 403 -3.06 8.22 34.96
CA ALA A 403 -4.42 8.37 34.44
C ALA A 403 -4.97 7.09 33.85
N TYR A 404 -6.27 6.91 33.96
CA TYR A 404 -7.03 5.90 33.22
C TYR A 404 -8.06 6.59 32.33
N ASN A 405 -8.14 6.17 31.07
CA ASN A 405 -9.07 6.70 30.09
C ASN A 405 -9.76 5.56 29.35
N ASP A 406 -11.08 5.67 29.25
CA ASP A 406 -11.93 4.83 28.41
C ASP A 406 -12.38 5.67 27.21
N PHE A 407 -12.00 5.21 26.01
CA PHE A 407 -12.34 5.81 24.72
C PHE A 407 -13.29 4.94 23.90
N SER A 408 -13.98 3.99 24.55
CA SER A 408 -14.94 3.10 23.92
C SER A 408 -16.04 3.87 23.20
N ARG A 409 -16.38 3.43 22.01
CA ARG A 409 -17.31 4.15 21.15
C ARG A 409 -17.87 3.29 20.03
N VAL A 410 -18.95 3.77 19.42
CA VAL A 410 -19.53 3.20 18.20
C VAL A 410 -19.52 4.25 17.10
N ASP A 411 -18.86 3.93 15.99
CA ASP A 411 -18.86 4.73 14.77
C ASP A 411 -19.86 4.12 13.77
N ARG A 412 -20.76 4.95 13.23
CA ARG A 412 -21.77 4.56 12.24
C ARG A 412 -21.73 5.52 11.08
N GLN A 413 -21.62 4.99 9.88
CA GLN A 413 -21.58 5.79 8.66
C GLN A 413 -22.52 5.19 7.62
N MET A 414 -23.23 6.04 6.90
CA MET A 414 -23.94 5.73 5.66
C MET A 414 -23.61 6.78 4.62
N GLY A 415 -23.40 6.37 3.37
CA GLY A 415 -23.05 7.27 2.29
C GLY A 415 -23.59 6.82 0.94
N ALA A 416 -23.75 7.80 0.07
CA ALA A 416 -24.07 7.61 -1.33
C ALA A 416 -23.05 8.32 -2.20
N PHE A 417 -22.73 7.74 -3.34
CA PHE A 417 -21.77 8.33 -4.26
C PHE A 417 -22.25 8.24 -5.72
N PHE A 418 -21.75 9.19 -6.50
CA PHE A 418 -21.88 9.20 -7.95
C PHE A 418 -20.55 9.65 -8.55
N GLU A 419 -20.00 8.85 -9.45
CA GLU A 419 -18.77 9.13 -10.19
C GLU A 419 -19.07 9.06 -11.68
N TYR A 420 -18.81 10.13 -12.38
CA TYR A 420 -19.01 10.26 -13.81
C TYR A 420 -17.66 10.31 -14.51
N THR A 421 -17.52 9.52 -15.56
CA THR A 421 -16.33 9.49 -16.42
C THR A 421 -16.72 9.90 -17.83
N TYR A 422 -16.10 10.97 -18.31
CA TYR A 422 -16.10 11.32 -19.73
C TYR A 422 -14.76 10.93 -20.34
N ASP A 423 -14.78 10.20 -21.44
CA ASP A 423 -13.60 9.84 -22.22
C ASP A 423 -13.91 10.06 -23.70
N ASN A 424 -13.22 11.01 -24.34
CA ASN A 424 -13.41 11.26 -25.76
C ASN A 424 -12.83 10.15 -26.66
N GLN A 425 -12.26 9.10 -26.03
CA GLN A 425 -11.61 7.96 -26.70
C GLN A 425 -10.42 8.36 -27.59
N SER A 426 -9.82 9.51 -27.31
CA SER A 426 -8.66 10.04 -28.01
C SER A 426 -7.61 10.53 -27.02
N ASN A 427 -7.71 11.78 -26.64
CA ASN A 427 -6.66 12.45 -25.89
C ASN A 427 -7.14 13.14 -24.60
N PHE A 428 -8.41 13.07 -24.28
CA PHE A 428 -8.97 13.79 -23.13
C PHE A 428 -9.98 12.95 -22.36
N SER A 429 -9.79 12.88 -21.03
CA SER A 429 -10.73 12.20 -20.15
C SER A 429 -10.86 12.96 -18.82
N VAL A 430 -12.06 12.91 -18.25
CA VAL A 430 -12.37 13.51 -16.95
C VAL A 430 -13.14 12.50 -16.10
N VAL A 431 -12.78 12.41 -14.82
CA VAL A 431 -13.56 11.72 -13.79
C VAL A 431 -13.99 12.74 -12.75
N ALA A 432 -15.29 12.93 -12.57
CA ALA A 432 -15.87 13.80 -11.56
C ALA A 432 -16.70 12.96 -10.59
N GLY A 433 -16.32 12.96 -9.33
CA GLY A 433 -16.98 12.21 -8.27
C GLY A 433 -17.57 13.11 -7.21
N LEU A 434 -18.75 12.77 -6.74
CA LEU A 434 -19.39 13.40 -5.59
C LEU A 434 -19.86 12.32 -4.63
N ARG A 435 -19.55 12.49 -3.37
CA ARG A 435 -19.98 11.59 -2.30
C ARG A 435 -20.58 12.40 -1.17
N ALA A 436 -21.72 11.93 -0.65
CA ALA A 436 -22.39 12.50 0.52
C ALA A 436 -22.48 11.44 1.61
N ASP A 437 -22.06 11.78 2.80
CA ASP A 437 -21.99 10.88 3.95
C ASP A 437 -22.69 11.46 5.17
N SER A 438 -23.29 10.58 5.95
CA SER A 438 -23.78 10.83 7.31
C SER A 438 -23.00 9.95 8.27
N HIS A 439 -22.37 10.57 9.27
CA HIS A 439 -21.61 9.87 10.30
C HIS A 439 -22.01 10.41 11.67
N ASN A 440 -22.22 9.53 12.64
CA ASN A 440 -22.73 9.93 13.96
C ASN A 440 -21.81 10.93 14.69
N HIS A 441 -20.50 10.89 14.47
CA HIS A 441 -19.53 11.81 15.08
C HIS A 441 -19.12 12.95 14.14
N LEU A 442 -19.04 12.72 12.83
CA LEU A 442 -18.57 13.73 11.85
C LEU A 442 -19.70 14.56 11.26
N GLY A 443 -20.99 14.20 11.53
CA GLY A 443 -22.16 14.84 10.96
C GLY A 443 -22.36 14.55 9.48
N TYR A 444 -23.10 15.42 8.78
CA TYR A 444 -23.31 15.36 7.35
C TYR A 444 -22.20 16.11 6.61
N PHE A 445 -21.70 15.52 5.52
CA PHE A 445 -20.67 16.18 4.72
C PHE A 445 -20.61 15.64 3.29
N ILE A 446 -19.91 16.41 2.43
CA ILE A 446 -19.73 16.09 1.02
C ILE A 446 -18.24 16.06 0.71
N THR A 447 -17.78 15.06 -0.06
CA THR A 447 -16.40 14.93 -0.53
C THR A 447 -16.38 14.89 -2.07
N PRO A 448 -16.18 16.05 -2.73
CA PRO A 448 -16.00 16.13 -4.18
C PRO A 448 -14.59 15.70 -4.57
N ARG A 449 -14.44 15.06 -5.74
CA ARG A 449 -13.18 14.70 -6.37
C ARG A 449 -13.23 14.90 -7.87
N LEU A 450 -12.12 15.36 -8.44
CA LEU A 450 -11.96 15.61 -9.86
C LEU A 450 -10.60 15.09 -10.32
N HIS A 451 -10.58 14.33 -11.40
CA HIS A 451 -9.38 13.93 -12.09
C HIS A 451 -9.54 14.26 -13.58
N LEU A 452 -8.48 14.79 -14.17
CA LEU A 452 -8.41 15.12 -15.59
C LEU A 452 -7.16 14.49 -16.17
N ARG A 453 -7.29 13.88 -17.35
CA ARG A 453 -6.18 13.40 -18.17
C ARG A 453 -6.24 14.08 -19.53
N TYR A 454 -5.08 14.54 -20.00
CA TYR A 454 -4.90 15.11 -21.32
C TYR A 454 -3.60 14.61 -21.96
N ASN A 455 -3.70 14.06 -23.15
CA ASN A 455 -2.58 13.59 -23.95
C ASN A 455 -2.33 14.57 -25.10
N PRO A 456 -1.47 15.60 -24.95
CA PRO A 456 -1.27 16.67 -25.93
C PRO A 456 -0.58 16.19 -27.19
N TRP A 457 0.30 15.21 -27.10
CA TRP A 457 1.01 14.55 -28.19
C TRP A 457 1.26 13.08 -27.85
N GLU A 458 1.83 12.36 -28.78
CA GLU A 458 2.12 10.94 -28.64
C GLU A 458 3.03 10.65 -27.45
N ASN A 459 2.66 9.63 -26.65
CA ASN A 459 3.39 9.19 -25.47
C ASN A 459 3.55 10.23 -24.35
N ALA A 460 2.79 11.34 -24.38
CA ALA A 460 2.72 12.33 -23.32
C ALA A 460 1.39 12.27 -22.58
N THR A 461 1.42 12.37 -21.28
CA THR A 461 0.20 12.41 -20.46
C THR A 461 0.33 13.47 -19.38
N PHE A 462 -0.59 14.45 -19.40
CA PHE A 462 -0.82 15.37 -18.30
C PHE A 462 -2.00 14.91 -17.48
N ARG A 463 -1.88 15.00 -16.15
CA ARG A 463 -2.99 14.76 -15.22
C ARG A 463 -3.08 15.91 -14.23
N LEU A 464 -4.32 16.28 -13.94
CA LEU A 464 -4.64 17.19 -12.84
C LEU A 464 -5.63 16.48 -11.93
N SER A 465 -5.52 16.72 -10.64
CA SER A 465 -6.44 16.20 -9.64
C SER A 465 -6.74 17.23 -8.56
N ALA A 466 -7.96 17.19 -8.05
CA ALA A 466 -8.37 17.95 -6.88
C ALA A 466 -9.41 17.14 -6.10
N GLY A 467 -9.29 17.09 -4.79
CA GLY A 467 -10.26 16.36 -3.99
C GLY A 467 -10.20 16.72 -2.52
N ARG A 468 -11.36 16.57 -1.87
CA ARG A 468 -11.51 16.76 -0.44
C ARG A 468 -11.57 15.42 0.27
N GLY A 469 -10.80 15.29 1.36
CA GLY A 469 -10.91 14.18 2.30
C GLY A 469 -11.36 14.65 3.67
N LYS A 470 -12.06 13.78 4.40
CA LYS A 470 -12.47 14.01 5.80
C LYS A 470 -12.28 12.71 6.57
N ARG A 471 -11.78 12.78 7.80
CA ARG A 471 -11.60 11.58 8.63
C ARG A 471 -11.74 11.89 10.12
N ALA A 472 -12.01 10.85 10.89
CA ALA A 472 -11.86 10.85 12.33
C ALA A 472 -10.42 10.42 12.69
N ALA A 473 -9.75 11.17 13.57
CA ALA A 473 -8.46 10.72 14.11
C ALA A 473 -8.69 9.69 15.22
N ASN A 474 -8.09 8.51 15.08
CA ASN A 474 -8.00 7.51 16.17
C ASN A 474 -6.73 7.80 16.97
N VAL A 475 -6.80 8.82 17.82
CA VAL A 475 -5.63 9.52 18.39
C VAL A 475 -4.63 8.56 19.03
N ILE A 476 -5.09 7.61 19.85
CA ILE A 476 -4.19 6.69 20.53
C ILE A 476 -3.70 5.60 19.58
N ALA A 477 -4.62 4.96 18.85
CA ALA A 477 -4.28 3.88 17.90
C ALA A 477 -3.28 4.31 16.82
N GLU A 478 -3.34 5.58 16.37
CA GLU A 478 -2.45 6.16 15.35
C GLU A 478 -1.11 6.63 15.91
N ASN A 479 -0.97 6.76 17.23
CA ASN A 479 0.16 7.35 17.91
C ASN A 479 0.74 6.45 19.02
N GLN A 480 0.60 5.12 18.88
CA GLN A 480 1.08 4.13 19.86
C GLN A 480 2.59 4.21 20.13
N GLN A 481 3.38 4.73 19.19
CA GLN A 481 4.82 4.95 19.37
C GLN A 481 5.14 5.81 20.62
N PHE A 482 4.28 6.75 20.97
CA PHE A 482 4.51 7.58 22.17
C PHE A 482 4.29 6.82 23.47
N LEU A 483 3.61 5.66 23.45
CA LEU A 483 3.49 4.77 24.62
C LEU A 483 4.85 4.13 24.98
N ALA A 484 5.74 3.95 23.99
CA ALA A 484 7.10 3.50 24.18
C ALA A 484 8.05 4.65 24.64
N SER A 485 7.51 5.64 25.32
CA SER A 485 8.23 6.75 25.95
C SER A 485 7.56 7.10 27.28
N ASN A 486 8.23 7.93 28.10
CA ASN A 486 7.63 8.48 29.32
C ASN A 486 7.00 9.87 29.11
N ARG A 487 6.72 10.23 27.87
CA ARG A 487 5.96 11.45 27.55
C ARG A 487 4.53 11.33 28.09
N GLN A 488 4.07 12.37 28.75
CA GLN A 488 2.68 12.46 29.23
C GLN A 488 1.76 12.79 28.06
N PHE A 489 0.67 12.04 27.93
CA PHE A 489 -0.38 12.32 26.96
C PHE A 489 -1.29 13.44 27.47
N ILE A 490 -1.36 14.53 26.73
CA ILE A 490 -2.25 15.66 27.04
C ILE A 490 -3.23 15.86 25.89
N LEU A 491 -4.50 15.57 26.16
CA LEU A 491 -5.60 15.77 25.21
C LEU A 491 -6.28 17.10 25.50
N ARG A 492 -5.95 18.15 24.73
CA ARG A 492 -6.59 19.46 24.85
C ARG A 492 -7.82 19.48 23.97
N SER A 493 -8.98 19.21 24.59
CA SER A 493 -10.26 19.13 23.90
C SER A 493 -10.70 20.49 23.36
N ASP A 494 -11.24 20.47 22.13
CA ASP A 494 -11.92 21.60 21.48
C ASP A 494 -13.46 21.36 21.39
N GLY A 495 -14.00 20.47 22.24
CA GLY A 495 -15.43 20.15 22.29
C GLY A 495 -15.93 19.22 21.18
N GLY A 496 -15.03 18.61 20.41
CA GLY A 496 -15.37 17.60 19.40
C GLY A 496 -15.84 16.27 20.03
N LYS A 497 -16.48 15.42 19.23
CA LYS A 497 -17.13 14.20 19.70
C LYS A 497 -16.19 13.00 19.90
N LEU A 498 -15.01 13.00 19.21
CA LEU A 498 -14.04 11.91 19.28
C LEU A 498 -12.80 12.39 20.03
N TYR A 499 -12.44 11.78 21.14
CA TYR A 499 -11.35 12.20 22.04
C TYR A 499 -11.37 13.70 22.40
N GLY A 500 -12.53 14.38 22.23
CA GLY A 500 -12.67 15.82 22.38
C GLY A 500 -12.26 16.63 21.14
N PHE A 501 -11.96 16.02 20.01
CA PHE A 501 -11.48 16.69 18.80
C PHE A 501 -12.51 16.75 17.67
N ASN A 502 -12.39 17.81 16.87
CA ASN A 502 -13.10 17.96 15.61
C ASN A 502 -12.42 17.12 14.49
N PRO A 503 -13.19 16.69 13.47
CA PRO A 503 -12.66 15.84 12.40
C PRO A 503 -11.56 16.54 11.58
N GLU A 504 -10.63 15.77 11.08
CA GLU A 504 -9.62 16.23 10.14
C GLU A 504 -10.22 16.42 8.74
N ILE A 505 -9.88 17.53 8.10
CA ILE A 505 -10.39 17.92 6.78
C ILE A 505 -9.24 18.49 5.97
N ALA A 506 -9.04 17.99 4.76
CA ALA A 506 -8.03 18.51 3.87
C ALA A 506 -8.50 18.52 2.41
N TRP A 507 -7.92 19.43 1.64
CA TRP A 507 -7.92 19.41 0.19
C TRP A 507 -6.57 18.96 -0.33
N ASN A 508 -6.60 18.08 -1.33
CA ASN A 508 -5.42 17.66 -2.06
C ASN A 508 -5.54 18.11 -3.52
N TYR A 509 -4.47 18.69 -4.04
CA TYR A 509 -4.32 19.14 -5.42
C TYR A 509 -3.10 18.47 -6.02
N GLY A 510 -3.23 17.98 -7.25
CA GLY A 510 -2.14 17.28 -7.93
C GLY A 510 -2.01 17.68 -9.38
N ALA A 511 -0.75 17.75 -9.84
CA ALA A 511 -0.39 17.86 -11.24
C ALA A 511 0.70 16.82 -11.54
N SER A 512 0.57 16.11 -12.66
CA SER A 512 1.51 15.07 -13.05
C SER A 512 1.73 15.12 -14.55
N PHE A 513 2.97 14.93 -14.94
CA PHE A 513 3.39 14.80 -16.34
C PHE A 513 4.16 13.49 -16.52
N LEU A 514 3.84 12.74 -17.55
CA LEU A 514 4.50 11.50 -17.95
C LEU A 514 4.84 11.60 -19.43
N GLN A 515 6.07 11.26 -19.79
CA GLN A 515 6.53 11.18 -21.18
C GLN A 515 7.37 9.93 -21.38
N THR A 516 6.95 9.10 -22.32
CA THR A 516 7.77 8.00 -22.84
C THR A 516 8.45 8.43 -24.14
N PHE A 517 9.73 8.09 -24.30
CA PHE A 517 10.54 8.47 -25.45
C PHE A 517 11.66 7.47 -25.68
N LYS A 518 12.38 7.59 -26.79
CA LYS A 518 13.53 6.72 -27.10
C LYS A 518 14.85 7.43 -26.87
N VAL A 519 15.74 6.81 -26.11
CA VAL A 519 17.15 7.20 -25.93
C VAL A 519 18.02 6.11 -26.54
N LEU A 520 18.83 6.46 -27.54
CA LEU A 520 19.67 5.49 -28.26
C LEU A 520 18.89 4.23 -28.73
N GLY A 521 17.64 4.42 -29.18
CA GLY A 521 16.76 3.36 -29.65
C GLY A 521 16.11 2.49 -28.55
N LYS A 522 16.30 2.84 -27.27
CA LYS A 522 15.73 2.15 -26.11
C LYS A 522 14.63 2.98 -25.48
N ASN A 523 13.57 2.32 -25.00
CA ASN A 523 12.46 3.00 -24.36
C ASN A 523 12.88 3.57 -23.00
N ALA A 524 12.63 4.84 -22.80
CA ALA A 524 12.85 5.58 -21.57
C ALA A 524 11.56 6.32 -21.18
N GLU A 525 11.36 6.50 -19.89
CA GLU A 525 10.22 7.21 -19.32
C GLU A 525 10.71 8.26 -18.33
N VAL A 526 10.13 9.44 -18.39
CA VAL A 526 10.26 10.49 -17.38
C VAL A 526 8.88 10.82 -16.84
N SER A 527 8.75 10.93 -15.52
CA SER A 527 7.56 11.51 -14.92
C SER A 527 7.92 12.55 -13.87
N VAL A 528 7.09 13.58 -13.78
CA VAL A 528 7.18 14.61 -12.74
C VAL A 528 5.81 14.79 -12.13
N ASP A 529 5.74 14.65 -10.80
CA ASP A 529 4.51 14.75 -10.02
C ASP A 529 4.67 15.87 -8.99
N PHE A 530 3.70 16.77 -8.92
CA PHE A 530 3.58 17.74 -7.84
C PHE A 530 2.23 17.60 -7.17
N TYR A 531 2.24 17.52 -5.83
CA TYR A 531 1.03 17.45 -5.02
C TYR A 531 1.12 18.43 -3.86
N ARG A 532 -0.01 19.08 -3.57
CA ARG A 532 -0.21 19.91 -2.38
C ARG A 532 -1.42 19.42 -1.60
N THR A 533 -1.23 19.23 -0.30
CA THR A 533 -2.32 18.98 0.65
C THR A 533 -2.42 20.16 1.61
N ASP A 534 -3.59 20.77 1.72
CA ASP A 534 -3.88 21.84 2.68
C ASP A 534 -4.93 21.35 3.69
N PHE A 535 -4.60 21.38 4.98
CA PHE A 535 -5.51 21.04 6.05
C PHE A 535 -6.35 22.25 6.47
N SER A 536 -7.66 22.08 6.38
CA SER A 536 -8.60 23.05 7.00
C SER A 536 -8.74 22.79 8.50
N ASN A 537 -8.60 21.54 8.93
CA ASN A 537 -8.48 21.11 10.31
C ASN A 537 -7.68 19.81 10.39
N GLN A 538 -6.90 19.67 11.46
CA GLN A 538 -6.06 18.51 11.75
C GLN A 538 -5.96 18.30 13.25
N VAL A 539 -5.85 17.06 13.71
CA VAL A 539 -5.43 16.76 15.07
C VAL A 539 -3.90 16.76 15.10
N VAL A 540 -3.34 17.77 15.75
CA VAL A 540 -1.89 17.97 15.85
C VAL A 540 -1.36 17.19 17.04
N ALA A 541 -0.37 16.33 16.83
CA ALA A 541 0.46 15.74 17.89
C ALA A 541 1.72 16.60 18.03
N ASP A 542 1.74 17.49 19.02
CA ASP A 542 2.83 18.43 19.28
C ASP A 542 3.82 17.84 20.27
N VAL A 543 4.97 17.41 19.79
CA VAL A 543 6.09 16.86 20.57
C VAL A 543 7.14 17.92 20.90
N ASP A 544 7.00 19.12 20.35
CA ASP A 544 7.89 20.26 20.57
C ASP A 544 7.40 21.18 21.68
N HIS A 545 6.13 21.02 22.12
CA HIS A 545 5.59 21.75 23.28
C HIS A 545 6.44 21.52 24.51
N SER A 546 6.78 20.25 24.78
CA SER A 546 7.69 19.83 25.85
C SER A 546 8.32 18.48 25.47
N ALA A 547 9.60 18.30 25.83
CA ALA A 547 10.28 17.01 25.63
C ALA A 547 9.69 15.86 26.48
N GLN A 548 8.91 16.16 27.54
CA GLN A 548 8.27 15.20 28.43
C GLN A 548 6.76 15.03 28.16
N GLN A 549 6.20 15.68 27.12
CA GLN A 549 4.78 15.64 26.82
C GLN A 549 4.55 15.43 25.33
N VAL A 550 3.44 14.82 24.99
CA VAL A 550 2.82 14.91 23.68
C VAL A 550 1.47 15.60 23.86
N LEU A 551 1.32 16.77 23.25
CA LEU A 551 0.12 17.58 23.34
C LEU A 551 -0.71 17.39 22.07
N PHE A 552 -1.94 16.92 22.23
CA PHE A 552 -2.90 16.78 21.15
C PHE A 552 -3.93 17.91 21.18
N TYR A 553 -4.18 18.54 20.03
CA TYR A 553 -5.16 19.61 19.86
C TYR A 553 -5.59 19.74 18.40
N ASN A 554 -6.72 20.38 18.15
CA ASN A 554 -7.10 20.75 16.78
C ASN A 554 -6.24 21.91 16.27
N LEU A 555 -5.89 21.85 15.00
CA LEU A 555 -5.05 22.84 14.32
C LEU A 555 -5.58 24.27 14.52
N ASN A 556 -4.71 25.15 15.02
CA ASN A 556 -4.94 26.58 15.06
C ASN A 556 -3.84 27.30 14.27
N GLY A 557 -4.08 27.48 12.98
CA GLY A 557 -3.11 28.04 12.05
C GLY A 557 -3.07 27.29 10.71
N LYS A 558 -1.88 27.05 10.19
CA LYS A 558 -1.67 26.41 8.88
C LYS A 558 -1.05 25.01 9.06
N SER A 559 -1.49 24.07 8.26
CA SER A 559 -0.82 22.80 8.06
C SER A 559 -0.91 22.41 6.61
N PHE A 560 0.22 22.10 5.99
CA PHE A 560 0.27 21.71 4.58
C PHE A 560 1.42 20.74 4.30
N ALA A 561 1.30 20.04 3.16
CA ALA A 561 2.34 19.21 2.61
C ALA A 561 2.48 19.47 1.10
N ASN A 562 3.65 19.93 0.67
CA ASN A 562 4.06 19.99 -0.73
C ASN A 562 4.97 18.80 -1.02
N SER A 563 4.72 18.11 -2.12
CA SER A 563 5.51 16.96 -2.57
C SER A 563 5.83 17.11 -4.04
N LEU A 564 7.12 17.14 -4.38
CA LEU A 564 7.63 17.06 -5.75
C LEU A 564 8.35 15.72 -5.90
N GLN A 565 8.04 14.96 -6.94
CA GLN A 565 8.76 13.75 -7.32
C GLN A 565 9.07 13.77 -8.80
N ALA A 566 10.32 13.49 -9.15
CA ALA A 566 10.76 13.27 -10.52
C ALA A 566 11.33 11.85 -10.63
N ASP A 567 10.84 11.08 -11.59
CA ASP A 567 11.28 9.71 -11.86
C ASP A 567 11.83 9.61 -13.28
N PHE A 568 12.85 8.79 -13.43
CA PHE A 568 13.40 8.36 -14.71
C PHE A 568 13.54 6.85 -14.72
N SER A 569 13.10 6.20 -15.79
CA SER A 569 13.35 4.78 -16.02
C SER A 569 13.80 4.52 -17.45
N ILE A 570 14.67 3.53 -17.62
CA ILE A 570 15.19 3.10 -18.92
C ILE A 570 15.57 1.62 -18.88
N SER A 571 15.34 0.92 -20.00
CA SER A 571 15.86 -0.45 -20.22
C SER A 571 16.97 -0.41 -21.29
N PRO A 572 18.24 -0.09 -20.92
CA PRO A 572 19.31 0.17 -21.88
C PRO A 572 19.79 -1.08 -22.61
N ALA A 573 19.59 -2.27 -22.03
CA ALA A 573 19.91 -3.56 -22.62
C ALA A 573 18.82 -4.58 -22.30
N LYS A 574 18.79 -5.70 -23.03
CA LYS A 574 17.86 -6.79 -22.76
C LYS A 574 18.09 -7.33 -21.34
N GLY A 575 17.04 -7.36 -20.55
CA GLY A 575 17.09 -7.82 -19.16
C GLY A 575 17.64 -6.82 -18.15
N LEU A 576 18.11 -5.64 -18.56
CA LEU A 576 18.63 -4.58 -17.68
C LEU A 576 17.62 -3.45 -17.56
N ASP A 577 17.14 -3.19 -16.36
CA ASP A 577 16.23 -2.09 -16.01
C ASP A 577 16.92 -1.16 -15.01
N VAL A 578 16.87 0.14 -15.28
CA VAL A 578 17.41 1.18 -14.40
C VAL A 578 16.31 2.17 -14.08
N LYS A 579 16.12 2.46 -12.79
CA LYS A 579 15.20 3.48 -12.30
C LYS A 579 15.93 4.44 -11.38
N ALA A 580 15.63 5.72 -11.48
CA ALA A 580 16.09 6.74 -10.55
C ALA A 580 14.92 7.65 -10.19
N ALA A 581 14.89 8.12 -8.96
CA ALA A 581 13.89 9.08 -8.53
C ALA A 581 14.49 10.09 -7.54
N TYR A 582 14.00 11.31 -7.62
CA TYR A 582 14.25 12.36 -6.66
C TYR A 582 12.94 12.84 -6.08
N LYS A 583 12.89 13.01 -4.74
CA LYS A 583 11.75 13.55 -4.02
C LYS A 583 12.16 14.75 -3.19
N TYR A 584 11.29 15.74 -3.17
CA TYR A 584 11.39 16.90 -2.31
C TYR A 584 10.08 17.08 -1.54
N TYR A 585 10.16 17.23 -0.23
CA TYR A 585 9.04 17.49 0.66
C TYR A 585 9.22 18.81 1.39
N ASP A 586 8.12 19.56 1.45
CA ASP A 586 7.97 20.72 2.29
C ASP A 586 6.67 20.54 3.09
N VAL A 587 6.80 20.06 4.34
CA VAL A 587 5.68 19.68 5.21
C VAL A 587 5.79 20.50 6.48
N GLU A 588 4.85 21.40 6.66
CA GLU A 588 4.84 22.31 7.81
C GLU A 588 3.49 22.28 8.53
N THR A 589 3.53 22.44 9.84
CA THR A 589 2.36 22.50 10.71
C THR A 589 2.57 23.62 11.75
N THR A 590 1.51 24.36 12.06
CA THR A 590 1.51 25.30 13.16
C THR A 590 1.43 24.53 14.48
N PHE A 591 2.56 24.46 15.18
CA PHE A 591 2.68 23.97 16.54
C PHE A 591 2.52 25.09 17.57
N THR A 592 2.57 24.78 18.85
CA THR A 592 2.51 25.79 19.93
C THR A 592 3.66 26.81 19.84
N LYS A 593 4.81 26.43 19.28
CA LYS A 593 5.98 27.28 19.04
C LYS A 593 5.94 28.05 17.70
N GLY A 594 4.88 27.87 16.89
CA GLY A 594 4.73 28.50 15.59
C GLY A 594 4.71 27.51 14.43
N LEU A 595 4.77 28.05 13.19
CA LEU A 595 4.83 27.23 11.97
C LEU A 595 6.23 26.61 11.83
N MET A 596 6.28 25.28 11.83
CA MET A 596 7.54 24.52 11.81
C MET A 596 7.43 23.29 10.92
N GLU A 597 8.56 22.81 10.46
CA GLU A 597 8.69 21.58 9.70
C GLU A 597 8.20 20.37 10.52
N LYS A 598 7.55 19.41 9.86
CA LYS A 598 7.15 18.16 10.49
C LYS A 598 8.39 17.35 10.88
N THR A 599 8.44 16.88 12.12
CA THR A 599 9.54 16.02 12.61
C THR A 599 9.64 14.70 11.86
N LEU A 600 10.85 14.12 11.80
CA LEU A 600 11.14 12.80 11.20
C LEU A 600 10.63 12.67 9.76
N THR A 601 10.69 13.79 9.01
CA THR A 601 10.31 13.83 7.60
C THR A 601 11.46 14.42 6.78
N PRO A 602 12.20 13.58 6.02
CA PRO A 602 13.34 14.07 5.23
C PRO A 602 12.84 15.02 4.13
N LYS A 603 13.48 16.19 3.99
CA LYS A 603 13.16 17.12 2.90
C LYS A 603 13.47 16.55 1.54
N GLN A 604 14.53 15.75 1.44
CA GLN A 604 15.03 15.22 0.17
C GLN A 604 15.25 13.73 0.27
N ARG A 605 14.93 13.02 -0.80
CA ARG A 605 15.27 11.61 -0.97
C ARG A 605 15.73 11.34 -2.39
N TRP A 606 16.83 10.60 -2.53
CA TRP A 606 17.26 9.98 -3.78
C TRP A 606 17.01 8.48 -3.71
N PHE A 607 16.51 7.95 -4.79
CA PHE A 607 16.29 6.52 -4.98
C PHE A 607 16.90 6.10 -6.31
N ALA A 608 17.57 4.95 -6.33
CA ALA A 608 17.99 4.30 -7.57
C ALA A 608 17.81 2.79 -7.43
N ASN A 609 17.35 2.15 -8.50
CA ASN A 609 17.24 0.69 -8.58
C ASN A 609 17.83 0.23 -9.91
N VAL A 610 18.65 -0.80 -9.84
CA VAL A 610 19.22 -1.49 -11.01
C VAL A 610 18.84 -2.95 -10.90
N ALA A 611 18.09 -3.45 -11.87
CA ALA A 611 17.67 -4.84 -11.96
C ALA A 611 18.22 -5.45 -13.26
N TYR A 612 18.87 -6.60 -13.13
CA TYR A 612 19.36 -7.34 -14.29
C TYR A 612 18.89 -8.81 -14.25
N GLU A 613 18.33 -9.27 -15.35
CA GLU A 613 17.92 -10.65 -15.54
C GLU A 613 18.63 -11.22 -16.76
N THR A 614 19.32 -12.36 -16.60
CA THR A 614 19.88 -13.10 -17.73
C THR A 614 18.74 -13.62 -18.62
N GLU A 615 19.07 -14.00 -19.85
CA GLU A 615 18.08 -14.63 -20.72
C GLU A 615 17.55 -15.94 -20.09
N ASP A 616 16.25 -16.14 -20.26
CA ASP A 616 15.60 -17.40 -19.88
C ASP A 616 16.05 -18.49 -20.84
N ASN A 617 16.80 -19.46 -20.35
CA ASN A 617 17.30 -20.56 -21.17
C ASN A 617 16.25 -21.71 -21.20
N HIS A 618 15.37 -21.64 -22.20
CA HIS A 618 14.32 -22.64 -22.41
C HIS A 618 14.87 -24.09 -22.63
N GLU A 619 16.06 -24.23 -23.25
CA GLU A 619 16.72 -25.51 -23.45
C GLU A 619 17.24 -26.12 -22.14
N ASN A 620 17.59 -25.29 -21.18
CA ASN A 620 18.13 -25.64 -19.86
C ASN A 620 17.11 -25.46 -18.75
N ASN A 621 15.90 -25.96 -18.91
CA ASN A 621 14.85 -25.98 -17.90
C ASN A 621 14.49 -24.61 -17.32
N HIS A 622 14.53 -23.55 -18.14
CA HIS A 622 14.27 -22.17 -17.72
C HIS A 622 15.22 -21.62 -16.65
N SER A 623 16.48 -21.99 -16.69
CA SER A 623 17.49 -21.50 -15.76
C SER A 623 17.82 -20.02 -16.02
N GLN A 624 17.73 -19.19 -15.00
CA GLN A 624 17.94 -17.75 -15.08
C GLN A 624 18.61 -17.22 -13.80
N TRP A 625 19.42 -16.16 -13.93
CA TRP A 625 19.90 -15.35 -12.81
C TRP A 625 19.17 -14.02 -12.80
N LYS A 626 18.82 -13.54 -11.60
CA LYS A 626 18.26 -12.21 -11.39
C LYS A 626 19.09 -11.49 -10.33
N PHE A 627 19.45 -10.26 -10.62
CA PHE A 627 20.21 -9.38 -9.73
C PHE A 627 19.37 -8.11 -9.52
N ASP A 628 19.25 -7.68 -8.28
CA ASP A 628 18.59 -6.44 -7.94
C ASP A 628 19.41 -5.66 -6.92
N VAL A 629 19.58 -4.36 -7.16
CA VAL A 629 20.29 -3.45 -6.26
C VAL A 629 19.46 -2.20 -6.12
N THR A 630 19.13 -1.83 -4.88
CA THR A 630 18.35 -0.63 -4.54
C THR A 630 19.15 0.26 -3.61
N PHE A 631 19.38 1.49 -4.04
CA PHE A 631 20.04 2.54 -3.27
C PHE A 631 18.99 3.56 -2.81
N ASN A 632 19.04 3.96 -1.54
CA ASN A 632 18.26 5.05 -0.97
C ASN A 632 19.19 6.00 -0.22
N TRP A 633 19.07 7.29 -0.50
CA TRP A 633 19.66 8.35 0.30
C TRP A 633 18.54 9.23 0.85
N LEU A 634 18.56 9.46 2.15
CA LEU A 634 17.62 10.33 2.87
C LEU A 634 18.41 11.54 3.40
N GLY A 635 17.89 12.72 3.10
CA GLY A 635 18.42 13.98 3.59
C GLY A 635 18.18 14.19 5.09
N GLU A 636 18.65 15.32 5.58
CA GLU A 636 18.44 15.74 6.97
C GLU A 636 16.96 15.79 7.32
N GLN A 637 16.64 15.47 8.59
CA GLN A 637 15.29 15.46 9.13
C GLN A 637 15.27 16.20 10.45
N ARG A 638 14.28 17.07 10.64
CA ARG A 638 14.10 17.74 11.92
C ARG A 638 13.72 16.71 13.00
N LEU A 639 14.40 16.77 14.15
CA LEU A 639 14.06 15.98 15.33
C LEU A 639 13.15 16.81 16.28
N PRO A 640 12.37 16.15 17.15
CA PRO A 640 11.68 16.81 18.25
C PRO A 640 12.67 17.57 19.13
N ASP A 641 12.25 18.74 19.63
CA ASP A 641 13.07 19.61 20.47
C ASP A 641 13.31 18.99 21.85
N THR A 642 14.57 18.70 22.14
CA THR A 642 15.04 18.16 23.43
C THR A 642 15.95 19.13 24.18
N SER A 643 16.05 20.40 23.76
CA SER A 643 16.97 21.39 24.34
C SER A 643 16.72 21.68 25.82
N ALA A 644 15.49 21.42 26.30
CA ALA A 644 15.13 21.55 27.72
C ALA A 644 15.57 20.34 28.58
N ASN A 645 16.05 19.27 27.99
CA ASN A 645 16.57 18.11 28.72
C ASN A 645 17.97 18.41 29.31
N PRO A 646 18.42 17.66 30.32
CA PRO A 646 19.83 17.64 30.72
C PRO A 646 20.75 17.31 29.55
N LEU A 647 21.94 17.90 29.49
CA LEU A 647 22.90 17.74 28.39
C LEU A 647 23.11 16.29 27.89
N PRO A 648 23.21 15.25 28.74
CA PRO A 648 23.36 13.88 28.26
C PRO A 648 22.14 13.33 27.49
N TYR A 649 20.99 13.96 27.58
CA TYR A 649 19.72 13.54 26.98
C TYR A 649 19.22 14.53 25.90
N GLN A 650 20.08 15.44 25.46
CA GLN A 650 19.79 16.33 24.34
C GLN A 650 20.17 15.66 23.03
N MET A 651 19.33 15.88 22.03
CA MET A 651 19.56 15.49 20.63
C MET A 651 19.86 16.73 19.81
N GLU A 652 20.57 16.55 18.70
CA GLU A 652 20.71 17.61 17.70
C GLU A 652 19.32 18.02 17.14
N ALA A 653 19.21 19.25 16.65
CA ALA A 653 17.96 19.73 16.06
C ALA A 653 17.59 18.98 14.76
N TYR A 654 18.59 18.47 14.05
CA TYR A 654 18.42 17.70 12.82
C TYR A 654 19.22 16.40 12.88
N ALA A 655 18.57 15.32 12.44
CA ALA A 655 19.24 14.06 12.17
C ALA A 655 20.08 14.19 10.89
N PRO A 656 21.28 13.60 10.84
CA PRO A 656 22.13 13.64 9.67
C PRO A 656 21.53 12.87 8.49
N ALA A 657 21.91 13.26 7.28
CA ALA A 657 21.62 12.50 6.07
C ALA A 657 22.34 11.15 6.10
N PHE A 658 21.69 10.12 5.56
CA PHE A 658 22.28 8.79 5.46
C PHE A 658 21.86 8.06 4.19
N ALA A 659 22.58 6.98 3.87
CA ALA A 659 22.27 6.14 2.72
C ALA A 659 22.19 4.67 3.12
N THR A 660 21.28 3.94 2.46
CA THR A 660 21.18 2.48 2.56
C THR A 660 21.28 1.84 1.18
N LEU A 661 21.90 0.67 1.12
CA LEU A 661 22.01 -0.15 -0.09
C LEU A 661 21.43 -1.52 0.22
N ASN A 662 20.47 -1.97 -0.58
CA ASN A 662 19.91 -3.31 -0.51
C ASN A 662 20.26 -4.05 -1.80
N ALA A 663 20.56 -5.34 -1.71
CA ALA A 663 20.83 -6.15 -2.89
C ALA A 663 20.28 -7.56 -2.73
N GLN A 664 19.84 -8.16 -3.84
CA GLN A 664 19.40 -9.55 -3.91
C GLN A 664 19.90 -10.22 -5.18
N VAL A 665 20.33 -11.46 -5.03
CA VAL A 665 20.65 -12.36 -6.15
C VAL A 665 19.70 -13.55 -6.08
N THR A 666 19.02 -13.85 -7.17
CA THR A 666 18.11 -14.99 -7.27
C THR A 666 18.59 -15.91 -8.39
N LYS A 667 18.78 -17.20 -8.08
CA LYS A 667 18.97 -18.25 -9.06
C LYS A 667 17.66 -18.99 -9.28
N VAL A 668 17.11 -18.87 -10.47
CA VAL A 668 16.03 -19.71 -10.97
C VAL A 668 16.68 -20.98 -11.52
N PHE A 669 16.38 -22.14 -10.95
CA PHE A 669 16.88 -23.43 -11.42
C PHE A 669 15.92 -24.06 -12.43
N SER A 670 14.63 -23.78 -12.26
CA SER A 670 13.57 -24.28 -13.13
C SER A 670 12.29 -23.45 -12.93
N LYS A 671 11.25 -23.73 -13.70
CA LYS A 671 9.90 -23.18 -13.46
C LYS A 671 9.38 -23.43 -12.04
N ARG A 672 9.96 -24.43 -11.33
CA ARG A 672 9.48 -24.89 -10.02
C ARG A 672 10.34 -24.42 -8.84
N LEU A 673 11.63 -24.13 -9.05
CA LEU A 673 12.56 -23.88 -7.94
C LEU A 673 13.41 -22.63 -8.17
N GLU A 674 13.36 -21.73 -7.20
CA GLU A 674 14.21 -20.56 -7.08
C GLU A 674 14.89 -20.53 -5.70
N VAL A 675 16.14 -20.09 -5.65
CA VAL A 675 16.87 -19.80 -4.41
C VAL A 675 17.35 -18.35 -4.49
N TYR A 676 17.21 -17.63 -3.41
CA TYR A 676 17.66 -16.24 -3.32
C TYR A 676 18.48 -15.99 -2.07
N VAL A 677 19.44 -15.07 -2.21
CA VAL A 677 20.24 -14.53 -1.12
C VAL A 677 20.31 -13.02 -1.28
N GLY A 678 20.33 -12.29 -0.19
CA GLY A 678 20.38 -10.85 -0.24
C GLY A 678 20.84 -10.22 1.06
N GLY A 679 20.87 -8.90 1.05
CA GLY A 679 21.16 -8.10 2.23
C GLY A 679 20.46 -6.75 2.17
N GLU A 680 20.01 -6.33 3.32
CA GLU A 680 19.44 -5.00 3.57
C GLU A 680 20.48 -4.14 4.28
N ASN A 681 20.46 -2.83 4.00
CA ASN A 681 21.35 -1.87 4.61
C ASN A 681 22.84 -2.28 4.54
N LEU A 682 23.30 -2.70 3.35
CA LEU A 682 24.69 -3.14 3.12
C LEU A 682 25.73 -2.03 3.36
N THR A 683 25.31 -0.77 3.44
CA THR A 683 26.13 0.35 3.91
C THR A 683 26.44 0.26 5.39
N ASN A 684 25.77 -0.62 6.12
CA ASN A 684 25.89 -0.85 7.56
C ASN A 684 25.70 0.42 8.40
N TYR A 685 24.85 1.35 7.90
CA TYR A 685 24.53 2.55 8.68
C TYR A 685 23.69 2.16 9.90
N LYS A 686 24.03 2.70 11.08
CA LYS A 686 23.31 2.46 12.34
C LYS A 686 23.07 3.78 13.05
N GLN A 687 21.83 3.97 13.50
CA GLN A 687 21.54 5.02 14.46
C GLN A 687 21.95 4.57 15.85
N LYS A 688 22.85 5.32 16.50
CA LYS A 688 23.33 4.98 17.85
C LYS A 688 22.42 5.49 18.96
N ASN A 689 21.76 6.64 18.73
CA ASN A 689 20.97 7.36 19.74
C ASN A 689 19.48 7.34 19.36
N GLY A 690 18.92 6.17 19.05
CA GLY A 690 17.49 6.00 18.75
C GLY A 690 16.61 6.14 19.98
N ILE A 691 17.19 5.87 21.17
CA ILE A 691 16.51 5.93 22.47
C ILE A 691 17.22 6.98 23.33
N VAL A 692 16.49 8.03 23.73
CA VAL A 692 16.95 9.02 24.69
C VAL A 692 16.81 8.45 26.09
N ALA A 693 17.82 8.63 26.94
CA ALA A 693 17.89 8.13 28.30
C ALA A 693 17.66 6.60 28.42
N ALA A 694 18.22 5.80 27.48
CA ALA A 694 18.14 4.35 27.49
C ALA A 694 18.62 3.71 28.80
N ASN A 695 19.58 4.34 29.49
CA ASN A 695 20.10 3.92 30.79
C ASN A 695 19.13 4.16 31.97
N ALA A 696 18.04 4.89 31.76
CA ALA A 696 17.02 5.21 32.77
C ALA A 696 15.59 5.11 32.20
N PRO A 697 15.15 3.90 31.77
CA PRO A 697 13.94 3.74 30.96
C PRO A 697 12.62 4.04 31.71
N PHE A 698 12.66 4.15 33.03
CA PHE A 698 11.53 4.62 33.85
C PHE A 698 11.68 6.08 34.32
N GLY A 699 12.74 6.77 33.87
CA GLY A 699 12.98 8.18 34.14
C GLY A 699 12.18 9.09 33.23
N ALA A 700 12.03 10.37 33.63
CA ALA A 700 11.20 11.35 32.92
C ALA A 700 11.66 11.68 31.49
N TYR A 701 12.89 11.35 31.13
CA TYR A 701 13.49 11.69 29.84
C TYR A 701 13.55 10.52 28.87
N PHE A 702 13.08 9.34 29.24
CA PHE A 702 13.07 8.18 28.37
C PHE A 702 12.15 8.37 27.16
N ASP A 703 12.72 8.24 25.96
CA ASP A 703 11.97 8.42 24.73
C ASP A 703 12.59 7.59 23.60
N SER A 704 11.85 6.63 23.06
CA SER A 704 12.24 5.79 21.93
C SER A 704 11.76 6.32 20.58
N THR A 705 11.09 7.48 20.53
CA THR A 705 10.48 8.00 19.28
C THR A 705 11.43 8.80 18.40
N MET A 706 12.74 8.81 18.73
CA MET A 706 13.78 9.55 18.00
C MET A 706 14.42 8.73 16.86
N GLN A 707 13.74 7.66 16.42
CA GLN A 707 14.24 6.76 15.39
C GLN A 707 14.08 7.37 14.00
N TYR A 708 15.20 7.67 13.33
CA TYR A 708 15.22 8.19 11.96
C TYR A 708 15.92 7.25 10.96
N ALA A 709 16.69 6.25 11.45
CA ALA A 709 17.48 5.34 10.64
C ALA A 709 17.51 3.93 11.26
N PRO A 710 17.97 2.89 10.56
CA PRO A 710 18.07 1.53 11.09
C PRO A 710 18.94 1.43 12.36
N ALA A 711 18.51 0.64 13.35
CA ALA A 711 19.30 0.28 14.54
C ALA A 711 20.19 -0.95 14.28
N PHE A 712 19.66 -1.95 13.57
CA PHE A 712 20.32 -3.25 13.39
C PHE A 712 21.61 -3.20 12.55
N GLY A 713 21.73 -2.30 11.57
CA GLY A 713 22.85 -2.24 10.62
C GLY A 713 22.60 -3.16 9.40
N ALA A 714 23.67 -3.78 8.88
CA ALA A 714 23.57 -4.69 7.73
C ALA A 714 22.92 -6.02 8.13
N MET A 715 21.88 -6.43 7.40
CA MET A 715 21.16 -7.68 7.62
C MET A 715 21.20 -8.53 6.36
N TYR A 716 21.66 -9.77 6.49
CA TYR A 716 21.71 -10.73 5.40
C TYR A 716 20.56 -11.74 5.52
N TYR A 717 20.10 -12.23 4.40
CA TYR A 717 19.02 -13.21 4.35
C TYR A 717 19.20 -14.21 3.21
N ALA A 718 18.56 -15.36 3.34
CA ALA A 718 18.44 -16.36 2.29
C ALA A 718 17.05 -16.98 2.29
N GLY A 719 16.64 -17.49 1.14
CA GLY A 719 15.37 -18.19 1.05
C GLY A 719 15.26 -19.04 -0.21
N LEU A 720 14.20 -19.83 -0.22
CA LEU A 720 13.86 -20.78 -1.28
C LEU A 720 12.39 -20.63 -1.63
N ARG A 721 12.09 -20.57 -2.93
CA ARG A 721 10.71 -20.61 -3.46
C ARG A 721 10.53 -21.87 -4.30
N PHE A 722 9.49 -22.61 -3.98
CA PHE A 722 9.09 -23.80 -4.74
C PHE A 722 7.62 -23.67 -5.15
N LYS A 723 7.32 -23.96 -6.43
CA LYS A 723 5.94 -23.98 -6.92
C LYS A 723 5.71 -25.19 -7.81
N LEU A 724 4.57 -25.84 -7.64
CA LEU A 724 4.11 -26.82 -8.60
C LEU A 724 3.44 -26.09 -9.75
N THR A 725 3.87 -26.39 -10.97
CA THR A 725 3.16 -25.99 -12.18
C THR A 725 2.34 -27.19 -12.65
N THR A 726 1.10 -26.96 -13.05
CA THR A 726 0.35 -27.94 -13.82
C THR A 726 1.05 -28.06 -15.17
N ASP A 727 1.82 -29.12 -15.35
CA ASP A 727 2.22 -29.50 -16.69
C ASP A 727 0.92 -29.97 -17.41
N LYS A 728 0.37 -29.13 -18.26
CA LYS A 728 -0.63 -29.53 -19.25
C LYS A 728 0.06 -29.95 -20.53
#